data_d5fcbcef04cfca09ef931d73ff8a958c
#
_entry.id   d5fcbcef04cfca09ef931d73ff8a958c
#
_cell.length_a   1.000
_cell.length_b   1.000
_cell.length_c   1.000
_cell.angle_alpha   90.00
_cell.angle_beta   90.00
_cell.angle_gamma   90.00
#
_symmetry.space_group_name_H-M   'P 1'
#
loop_
_entity.id
_entity.type
_entity.pdbx_description
1 polymer ?
#
loop_
_entity_poly.entity_id
_entity_poly.type
_entity_poly.pdbx_seq_one_letter_code
_entity_poly.pdbx_strand_id
1 'polypeptide(L)'
;MKIIKRSGTEVTFDIDKIVNAIRAANLEVEESSRLTDRQVVYAAQNVAEACENAGHTVSVEEIQDLVEDEIMRLDCYEVARHYIIYRYVQSLKRQKNTTDDKILSLIECNNEEVKQENSNKNPTVNSVQRDYMAGEISKDLTQRVLLPQEIVDAHNEGLIHFHDSDYFAQHMHNCDLVNLEDMLQNGTVISGTLIEKPHSFSTACNIATQIIAQVASSQYGGQSISLTHLAPFVEVSRQKIRGEVARELEELGVSASAEKVREVVEDRLRDEIRRGVQTIQYQVVTLMTTNGQAPFVTVFMYLNEARTPQEKHDLAMIVEETLRQRYEGVKNEAGVWITPAFPKLIYVLEDDNVYENSPYFYLTQLAAKCTAKRMVPDYISEKKMRELKLSKGETAGNGDCYTCMGCRSFLTPDRSGNGFNNVANALNYDPNKPKYYGRFNQGVVTINLPDVALSSHQDMDKFWKIFDERLELCHRALLCRHERLMGTLSDAAPILWQYGALARLKKGETIDRLLVGGYSTISLGYAGLYECVKYMTGHSHTEKEGTPFAMAVMQRMNDKCAEWKAASDIDFSLYGTPLESTTYKFAKCLQRRFGIIPGVTDKGYITNSYHVHVSEEIDAFDKLKFEGMFQQLSPGGAISYVEVPNMQDNLKAVIRVMQYIYDNIMYAELNTKSDYCQVCGYDGEIKIVEDDGKLVWECPNCGNRDQEKMNVARRTCGYIGTQFWNQGRTEEIRDRVLHL
;
A
#
# COMPACT_ATOMS: atom_id res chain seq x y z
N MET A 1 4.40 -2.49 38.78
CA MET A 1 4.03 -3.48 37.76
C MET A 1 3.22 -2.81 36.65
N LYS A 2 3.44 -3.17 35.40
CA LYS A 2 2.63 -2.75 34.26
C LYS A 2 1.68 -3.87 33.82
N ILE A 3 0.55 -3.53 33.26
CA ILE A 3 -0.48 -4.44 32.74
C ILE A 3 -0.88 -4.04 31.33
N ILE A 4 -1.38 -5.00 30.56
CA ILE A 4 -1.85 -4.76 29.20
C ILE A 4 -3.37 -4.53 29.26
N LYS A 5 -3.80 -3.32 28.84
CA LYS A 5 -5.23 -3.06 28.61
C LYS A 5 -5.77 -3.87 27.44
N ARG A 6 -7.09 -4.01 27.33
CA ARG A 6 -7.79 -4.61 26.17
C ARG A 6 -7.44 -3.96 24.84
N SER A 7 -7.09 -2.68 24.87
CA SER A 7 -6.58 -1.92 23.70
C SER A 7 -5.13 -2.28 23.30
N GLY A 8 -4.46 -3.19 24.01
CA GLY A 8 -3.05 -3.50 23.82
C GLY A 8 -2.07 -2.49 24.41
N THR A 9 -2.55 -1.39 25.03
CA THR A 9 -1.69 -0.39 25.67
C THR A 9 -1.26 -0.83 27.06
N GLU A 10 0.03 -0.65 27.37
CA GLU A 10 0.54 -0.83 28.72
C GLU A 10 0.18 0.34 29.62
N VAL A 11 -0.29 0.03 30.83
CA VAL A 11 -0.57 1.01 31.88
C VAL A 11 -0.08 0.51 33.22
N THR A 12 0.10 1.42 34.16
CA THR A 12 0.45 1.08 35.55
C THR A 12 -0.70 0.29 36.18
N PHE A 13 -0.36 -0.80 36.86
CA PHE A 13 -1.31 -1.59 37.63
C PHE A 13 -1.88 -0.76 38.78
N ASP A 14 -3.19 -0.86 38.98
CA ASP A 14 -3.94 -0.11 39.97
C ASP A 14 -4.86 -1.09 40.74
N ILE A 15 -4.46 -1.42 41.96
CA ILE A 15 -5.16 -2.38 42.82
C ILE A 15 -6.56 -1.87 43.23
N ASP A 16 -6.72 -0.53 43.32
CA ASP A 16 -8.04 0.04 43.75
C ASP A 16 -9.13 -0.26 42.74
N LYS A 17 -8.80 -0.48 41.48
CA LYS A 17 -9.75 -0.91 40.44
C LYS A 17 -10.28 -2.30 40.72
N ILE A 18 -9.46 -3.21 41.23
CA ILE A 18 -9.87 -4.57 41.61
C ILE A 18 -10.77 -4.50 42.86
N VAL A 19 -10.33 -3.76 43.88
CA VAL A 19 -11.12 -3.51 45.09
C VAL A 19 -12.53 -2.96 44.77
N ASN A 20 -12.59 -1.94 43.92
CA ASN A 20 -13.85 -1.33 43.53
C ASN A 20 -14.72 -2.26 42.67
N ALA A 21 -14.15 -3.10 41.82
CA ALA A 21 -14.89 -4.07 41.03
C ALA A 21 -15.52 -5.17 41.91
N ILE A 22 -14.76 -5.71 42.87
CA ILE A 22 -15.24 -6.69 43.83
C ILE A 22 -16.34 -6.07 44.73
N ARG A 23 -16.14 -4.84 45.22
CA ARG A 23 -17.15 -4.12 46.02
C ARG A 23 -18.45 -3.93 45.23
N ALA A 24 -18.37 -3.57 43.98
CA ALA A 24 -19.58 -3.40 43.15
C ALA A 24 -20.38 -4.70 43.03
N ALA A 25 -19.71 -5.84 42.77
CA ALA A 25 -20.35 -7.15 42.76
C ALA A 25 -20.91 -7.55 44.15
N ASN A 26 -20.20 -7.20 45.22
CA ASN A 26 -20.59 -7.49 46.60
C ASN A 26 -21.87 -6.74 47.04
N LEU A 27 -22.12 -5.56 46.52
CA LEU A 27 -23.32 -4.77 46.80
C LEU A 27 -24.59 -5.36 46.19
N GLU A 28 -24.48 -6.12 45.12
CA GLU A 28 -25.61 -6.77 44.44
C GLU A 28 -26.09 -8.05 45.15
N VAL A 29 -25.40 -8.48 46.23
CA VAL A 29 -25.71 -9.73 46.97
C VAL A 29 -26.34 -9.39 48.29
N GLU A 30 -27.19 -10.28 48.81
CA GLU A 30 -27.78 -10.16 50.15
C GLU A 30 -26.71 -10.01 51.23
N GLU A 31 -26.94 -9.18 52.24
CA GLU A 31 -25.99 -8.80 53.28
C GLU A 31 -25.37 -10.02 54.00
N SER A 32 -26.10 -11.09 54.16
CA SER A 32 -25.67 -12.35 54.77
C SER A 32 -24.65 -13.13 53.94
N SER A 33 -24.57 -12.89 52.64
CA SER A 33 -23.69 -13.57 51.68
C SER A 33 -22.56 -12.66 51.19
N ARG A 34 -22.41 -11.46 51.75
CA ARG A 34 -21.40 -10.49 51.33
C ARG A 34 -20.03 -10.83 51.92
N LEU A 35 -19.00 -10.54 51.13
CA LEU A 35 -17.63 -10.41 51.59
C LEU A 35 -17.50 -9.21 52.54
N THR A 36 -16.74 -9.37 53.60
CA THR A 36 -16.33 -8.25 54.46
C THR A 36 -15.29 -7.37 53.73
N ASP A 37 -15.20 -6.10 54.11
CA ASP A 37 -14.16 -5.19 53.52
C ASP A 37 -12.74 -5.75 53.66
N ARG A 38 -12.43 -6.50 54.72
CA ARG A 38 -11.15 -7.16 54.89
C ARG A 38 -10.94 -8.27 53.87
N GLN A 39 -11.94 -9.06 53.56
CA GLN A 39 -11.87 -10.10 52.55
C GLN A 39 -11.75 -9.52 51.13
N VAL A 40 -12.44 -8.42 50.86
CA VAL A 40 -12.32 -7.72 49.54
C VAL A 40 -10.89 -7.21 49.32
N VAL A 41 -10.29 -6.56 50.35
CA VAL A 41 -8.91 -6.08 50.24
C VAL A 41 -7.91 -7.25 50.17
N TYR A 42 -8.16 -8.30 50.92
CA TYR A 42 -7.34 -9.51 50.91
C TYR A 42 -7.35 -10.20 49.52
N ALA A 43 -8.54 -10.36 48.94
CA ALA A 43 -8.66 -10.91 47.57
C ALA A 43 -7.92 -10.05 46.53
N ALA A 44 -8.04 -8.73 46.60
CA ALA A 44 -7.32 -7.84 45.68
C ALA A 44 -5.81 -7.90 45.88
N GLN A 45 -5.31 -8.08 47.10
CA GLN A 45 -3.86 -8.25 47.36
C GLN A 45 -3.34 -9.58 46.82
N ASN A 46 -4.06 -10.68 47.00
CA ASN A 46 -3.69 -12.00 46.45
C ASN A 46 -3.63 -11.97 44.92
N VAL A 47 -4.59 -11.31 44.27
CA VAL A 47 -4.57 -11.11 42.82
C VAL A 47 -3.36 -10.28 42.40
N ALA A 48 -3.03 -9.20 43.12
CA ALA A 48 -1.86 -8.39 42.83
C ALA A 48 -0.55 -9.21 42.94
N GLU A 49 -0.42 -10.02 43.99
CA GLU A 49 0.73 -10.90 44.19
C GLU A 49 0.80 -11.99 43.09
N ALA A 50 -0.33 -12.58 42.68
CA ALA A 50 -0.37 -13.52 41.58
C ALA A 50 0.08 -12.88 40.26
N CYS A 51 -0.34 -11.65 39.99
CA CYS A 51 0.10 -10.89 38.84
C CYS A 51 1.62 -10.58 38.86
N GLU A 52 2.19 -10.27 40.01
CA GLU A 52 3.63 -10.03 40.16
C GLU A 52 4.46 -11.32 39.93
N ASN A 53 3.91 -12.44 40.27
CA ASN A 53 4.55 -13.76 40.14
C ASN A 53 4.33 -14.44 38.79
N ALA A 54 3.53 -13.84 37.88
CA ALA A 54 3.17 -14.47 36.60
C ALA A 54 4.31 -14.62 35.59
N GLY A 55 5.44 -13.93 35.81
CA GLY A 55 6.62 -14.02 34.93
C GLY A 55 6.45 -13.35 33.53
N HIS A 56 5.30 -12.73 33.28
CA HIS A 56 4.99 -11.96 32.05
C HIS A 56 4.07 -10.78 32.40
N THR A 57 3.93 -9.85 31.48
CA THR A 57 3.00 -8.71 31.63
C THR A 57 1.56 -9.18 31.50
N VAL A 58 0.82 -9.18 32.60
CA VAL A 58 -0.54 -9.72 32.71
C VAL A 58 -1.55 -8.83 31.99
N SER A 59 -2.51 -9.41 31.29
CA SER A 59 -3.62 -8.69 30.65
C SER A 59 -4.78 -8.44 31.65
N VAL A 60 -5.65 -7.46 31.31
CA VAL A 60 -6.84 -7.19 32.11
C VAL A 60 -7.77 -8.42 32.17
N GLU A 61 -7.83 -9.26 31.16
CA GLU A 61 -8.67 -10.46 31.16
C GLU A 61 -8.10 -11.51 32.15
N GLU A 62 -6.78 -11.76 32.14
CA GLU A 62 -6.14 -12.64 33.11
C GLU A 62 -6.32 -12.15 34.55
N ILE A 63 -6.26 -10.84 34.78
CA ILE A 63 -6.54 -10.26 36.09
C ILE A 63 -7.97 -10.56 36.52
N GLN A 64 -8.93 -10.46 35.61
CA GLN A 64 -10.34 -10.76 35.92
C GLN A 64 -10.57 -12.23 36.23
N ASP A 65 -9.89 -13.14 35.52
CA ASP A 65 -9.91 -14.57 35.81
C ASP A 65 -9.35 -14.85 37.21
N LEU A 66 -8.23 -14.23 37.57
CA LEU A 66 -7.65 -14.33 38.92
C LEU A 66 -8.59 -13.78 40.01
N VAL A 67 -9.36 -12.72 39.73
CA VAL A 67 -10.34 -12.17 40.68
C VAL A 67 -11.48 -13.15 40.88
N GLU A 68 -11.98 -13.76 39.82
CA GLU A 68 -13.05 -14.79 39.91
C GLU A 68 -12.60 -15.98 40.74
N ASP A 69 -11.42 -16.51 40.48
CA ASP A 69 -10.82 -17.61 41.21
C ASP A 69 -10.66 -17.29 42.70
N GLU A 70 -10.19 -16.09 43.01
CA GLU A 70 -9.95 -15.69 44.40
C GLU A 70 -11.26 -15.47 45.20
N ILE A 71 -12.29 -14.91 44.60
CA ILE A 71 -13.61 -14.79 45.21
C ILE A 71 -14.21 -16.19 45.47
N MET A 72 -14.01 -17.14 44.53
CA MET A 72 -14.47 -18.53 44.72
C MET A 72 -13.71 -19.25 45.85
N ARG A 73 -12.38 -18.99 45.98
CA ARG A 73 -11.55 -19.54 47.10
C ARG A 73 -12.01 -19.07 48.49
N LEU A 74 -12.64 -17.92 48.54
CA LEU A 74 -13.23 -17.40 49.76
C LEU A 74 -14.62 -17.97 50.07
N ASP A 75 -15.09 -19.02 49.35
CA ASP A 75 -16.40 -19.64 49.44
C ASP A 75 -17.60 -18.71 49.29
N CYS A 76 -17.37 -17.53 48.64
CA CYS A 76 -18.42 -16.54 48.41
C CYS A 76 -19.00 -16.66 46.99
N TYR A 77 -19.61 -17.79 46.70
CA TYR A 77 -20.09 -18.16 45.35
C TYR A 77 -21.15 -17.19 44.79
N GLU A 78 -21.98 -16.59 45.64
CA GLU A 78 -22.96 -15.59 45.18
C GLU A 78 -22.28 -14.33 44.69
N VAL A 79 -21.22 -13.84 45.34
CA VAL A 79 -20.43 -12.68 44.89
C VAL A 79 -19.67 -13.02 43.62
N ALA A 80 -19.07 -14.21 43.54
CA ALA A 80 -18.39 -14.68 42.33
C ALA A 80 -19.37 -14.75 41.14
N ARG A 81 -20.56 -15.29 41.35
CA ARG A 81 -21.61 -15.36 40.33
C ARG A 81 -22.00 -13.99 39.81
N HIS A 82 -22.23 -13.01 40.70
CA HIS A 82 -22.57 -11.64 40.32
C HIS A 82 -21.41 -10.96 39.59
N TYR A 83 -20.17 -11.20 39.99
CA TYR A 83 -18.98 -10.69 39.32
C TYR A 83 -18.86 -11.24 37.89
N ILE A 84 -19.04 -12.57 37.72
CA ILE A 84 -18.99 -13.23 36.39
C ILE A 84 -20.13 -12.74 35.50
N ILE A 85 -21.37 -12.64 36.03
CA ILE A 85 -22.52 -12.12 35.27
C ILE A 85 -22.28 -10.67 34.86
N TYR A 86 -21.79 -9.84 35.77
CA TYR A 86 -21.49 -8.44 35.51
C TYR A 86 -20.40 -8.34 34.40
N ARG A 87 -19.30 -9.11 34.53
CA ARG A 87 -18.24 -9.19 33.51
C ARG A 87 -18.80 -9.61 32.15
N TYR A 88 -19.64 -10.65 32.12
CA TYR A 88 -20.28 -11.14 30.90
C TYR A 88 -21.21 -10.08 30.29
N VAL A 89 -22.05 -9.45 31.07
CA VAL A 89 -22.96 -8.38 30.62
C VAL A 89 -22.18 -7.17 30.09
N GLN A 90 -21.07 -6.79 30.76
CA GLN A 90 -20.18 -5.73 30.28
C GLN A 90 -19.44 -6.14 29.01
N SER A 91 -19.10 -7.41 28.88
CA SER A 91 -18.52 -7.96 27.64
C SER A 91 -19.52 -7.90 26.48
N LEU A 92 -20.79 -8.31 26.74
CA LEU A 92 -21.85 -8.20 25.74
C LEU A 92 -22.20 -6.75 25.39
N LYS A 93 -22.21 -5.83 26.36
CA LYS A 93 -22.41 -4.40 26.09
C LYS A 93 -21.28 -3.85 25.24
N ARG A 94 -20.04 -4.22 25.53
CA ARG A 94 -18.88 -3.83 24.73
C ARG A 94 -18.95 -4.42 23.32
N GLN A 95 -19.34 -5.68 23.16
CA GLN A 95 -19.54 -6.30 21.86
C GLN A 95 -20.67 -5.65 21.06
N LYS A 96 -21.75 -5.20 21.73
CA LYS A 96 -22.84 -4.46 21.08
C LYS A 96 -22.49 -3.02 20.71
N ASN A 97 -21.60 -2.36 21.45
CA ASN A 97 -21.35 -0.92 21.32
C ASN A 97 -19.97 -0.59 20.76
N THR A 98 -19.12 -1.59 20.41
CA THR A 98 -17.75 -1.30 19.90
C THR A 98 -17.77 -0.51 18.60
N THR A 99 -18.70 -0.78 17.72
CA THR A 99 -18.86 -0.05 16.45
C THR A 99 -19.42 1.34 16.67
N ASP A 100 -20.43 1.48 17.52
CA ASP A 100 -21.02 2.79 17.86
C ASP A 100 -19.99 3.68 18.59
N ASP A 101 -19.24 3.12 19.56
CA ASP A 101 -18.20 3.85 20.29
C ASP A 101 -17.06 4.31 19.37
N LYS A 102 -16.66 3.46 18.41
CA LYS A 102 -15.67 3.83 17.39
C LYS A 102 -16.18 4.93 16.47
N ILE A 103 -17.42 4.83 16.01
CA ILE A 103 -18.05 5.85 15.16
C ILE A 103 -18.17 7.18 15.92
N LEU A 104 -18.60 7.17 17.17
CA LEU A 104 -18.68 8.38 18.00
C LEU A 104 -17.31 9.00 18.23
N SER A 105 -16.29 8.20 18.55
CA SER A 105 -14.91 8.69 18.71
C SER A 105 -14.31 9.27 17.44
N LEU A 106 -14.73 8.77 16.26
CA LEU A 106 -14.37 9.36 14.97
C LEU A 106 -15.00 10.74 14.78
N ILE A 107 -16.29 10.87 15.09
CA ILE A 107 -17.04 12.15 14.99
C ILE A 107 -16.45 13.19 15.93
N GLU A 108 -16.09 12.79 17.15
CA GLU A 108 -15.48 13.64 18.16
C GLU A 108 -13.98 13.94 17.92
N CYS A 109 -13.38 13.36 16.88
CA CYS A 109 -11.96 13.51 16.51
C CYS A 109 -10.99 13.09 17.63
N ASN A 110 -11.37 12.20 18.53
CA ASN A 110 -10.56 11.71 19.65
C ASN A 110 -10.03 10.28 19.47
N ASN A 111 -10.24 9.67 18.30
CA ASN A 111 -9.74 8.34 17.98
C ASN A 111 -8.31 8.43 17.42
N GLU A 112 -7.32 8.27 18.28
CA GLU A 112 -5.89 8.32 17.90
C GLU A 112 -5.47 7.15 17.00
N GLU A 113 -6.12 6.00 17.10
CA GLU A 113 -5.81 4.83 16.27
C GLU A 113 -6.18 5.10 14.80
N VAL A 114 -7.35 5.64 14.55
CA VAL A 114 -7.82 5.99 13.21
C VAL A 114 -7.02 7.16 12.62
N LYS A 115 -6.66 8.16 13.43
CA LYS A 115 -5.79 9.25 12.95
C LYS A 115 -4.47 8.76 12.37
N GLN A 116 -3.98 7.61 12.79
CA GLN A 116 -2.69 7.05 12.41
C GLN A 116 -2.80 5.86 11.43
N GLU A 117 -4.00 5.51 10.99
CA GLU A 117 -4.24 4.37 10.10
C GLU A 117 -3.73 4.65 8.67
N ASN A 118 -3.93 5.87 8.18
CA ASN A 118 -3.46 6.27 6.84
C ASN A 118 -2.83 7.67 6.88
N SER A 119 -1.56 7.76 6.51
CA SER A 119 -0.77 9.00 6.55
C SER A 119 -1.27 10.11 5.60
N ASN A 120 -2.18 9.81 4.67
CA ASN A 120 -2.71 10.75 3.68
C ASN A 120 -4.20 11.06 3.84
N LYS A 121 -4.87 10.53 4.88
CA LYS A 121 -6.27 10.81 5.19
C LYS A 121 -6.39 11.66 6.46
N ASN A 122 -6.95 12.86 6.34
CA ASN A 122 -7.19 13.72 7.51
C ASN A 122 -8.57 13.42 8.14
N PRO A 123 -8.62 12.75 9.30
CA PRO A 123 -9.86 12.32 9.93
C PRO A 123 -10.74 13.46 10.49
N THR A 124 -10.26 14.70 10.47
CA THR A 124 -11.06 15.86 10.89
C THR A 124 -11.97 16.40 9.78
N VAL A 125 -11.73 15.99 8.53
CA VAL A 125 -12.52 16.43 7.37
C VAL A 125 -13.79 15.60 7.23
N ASN A 126 -14.95 16.23 7.10
CA ASN A 126 -16.26 15.57 7.08
C ASN A 126 -16.41 14.46 6.03
N SER A 127 -15.87 14.64 4.82
CA SER A 127 -15.90 13.60 3.77
C SER A 127 -15.05 12.37 4.15
N VAL A 128 -13.91 12.59 4.79
CA VAL A 128 -13.04 11.53 5.30
C VAL A 128 -13.70 10.79 6.46
N GLN A 129 -14.36 11.52 7.38
CA GLN A 129 -15.13 10.89 8.47
C GLN A 129 -16.22 9.96 7.95
N ARG A 130 -16.94 10.36 6.88
CA ARG A 130 -17.96 9.50 6.27
C ARG A 130 -17.38 8.20 5.71
N ASP A 131 -16.22 8.25 5.07
CA ASP A 131 -15.53 7.07 4.59
C ASP A 131 -15.09 6.16 5.74
N TYR A 132 -14.50 6.71 6.79
CA TYR A 132 -14.14 5.95 7.99
C TYR A 132 -15.35 5.33 8.70
N MET A 133 -16.47 6.06 8.82
CA MET A 133 -17.70 5.52 9.39
C MET A 133 -18.23 4.34 8.57
N ALA A 134 -18.24 4.45 7.24
CA ALA A 134 -18.63 3.36 6.36
C ALA A 134 -17.67 2.17 6.49
N GLY A 135 -16.37 2.44 6.62
CA GLY A 135 -15.32 1.45 6.85
C GLY A 135 -15.53 0.69 8.17
N GLU A 136 -15.82 1.36 9.28
CA GLU A 136 -16.06 0.70 10.56
C GLU A 136 -17.33 -0.19 10.53
N ILE A 137 -18.38 0.25 9.85
CA ILE A 137 -19.57 -0.60 9.62
C ILE A 137 -19.22 -1.83 8.78
N SER A 138 -18.45 -1.65 7.72
CA SER A 138 -18.01 -2.76 6.88
C SER A 138 -17.12 -3.74 7.64
N LYS A 139 -16.15 -3.25 8.45
CA LYS A 139 -15.30 -4.09 9.32
C LYS A 139 -16.16 -4.94 10.28
N ASP A 140 -17.14 -4.34 10.95
CA ASP A 140 -18.05 -5.05 11.85
C ASP A 140 -18.84 -6.16 11.12
N LEU A 141 -19.46 -5.81 9.98
CA LEU A 141 -20.20 -6.78 9.17
C LEU A 141 -19.27 -7.90 8.66
N THR A 142 -18.07 -7.56 8.22
CA THR A 142 -17.09 -8.51 7.72
C THR A 142 -16.71 -9.52 8.80
N GLN A 143 -16.40 -9.06 10.01
CA GLN A 143 -15.98 -9.93 11.10
C GLN A 143 -17.13 -10.72 11.72
N ARG A 144 -18.29 -10.13 11.83
CA ARG A 144 -19.44 -10.74 12.55
C ARG A 144 -20.31 -11.64 11.67
N VAL A 145 -20.36 -11.38 10.33
CA VAL A 145 -21.34 -12.01 9.45
C VAL A 145 -20.71 -12.65 8.20
N LEU A 146 -19.72 -12.00 7.58
CA LEU A 146 -19.29 -12.35 6.23
C LEU A 146 -18.12 -13.32 6.17
N LEU A 147 -17.24 -13.33 7.17
CA LEU A 147 -16.10 -14.25 7.24
C LEU A 147 -16.34 -15.42 8.19
N PRO A 148 -15.82 -16.62 7.90
CA PRO A 148 -15.72 -17.70 8.85
C PRO A 148 -14.99 -17.29 10.12
N GLN A 149 -15.47 -17.75 11.30
CA GLN A 149 -14.93 -17.35 12.60
C GLN A 149 -13.44 -17.63 12.73
N GLU A 150 -12.94 -18.75 12.21
CA GLU A 150 -11.50 -19.09 12.23
C GLU A 150 -10.62 -18.05 11.52
N ILE A 151 -11.10 -17.44 10.43
CA ILE A 151 -10.38 -16.40 9.70
C ILE A 151 -10.38 -15.10 10.51
N VAL A 152 -11.53 -14.80 11.14
CA VAL A 152 -11.66 -13.63 12.03
C VAL A 152 -10.72 -13.75 13.23
N ASP A 153 -10.71 -14.90 13.87
CA ASP A 153 -9.83 -15.17 15.03
C ASP A 153 -8.36 -15.08 14.64
N ALA A 154 -7.97 -15.70 13.52
CA ALA A 154 -6.61 -15.65 13.02
C ALA A 154 -6.16 -14.22 12.64
N HIS A 155 -7.08 -13.40 12.09
CA HIS A 155 -6.81 -11.98 11.82
C HIS A 155 -6.63 -11.17 13.10
N ASN A 156 -7.47 -11.39 14.11
CA ASN A 156 -7.45 -10.67 15.38
C ASN A 156 -6.25 -11.08 16.25
N GLU A 157 -5.86 -12.33 16.22
CA GLU A 157 -4.67 -12.85 16.90
C GLU A 157 -3.36 -12.47 16.19
N GLY A 158 -3.45 -12.02 14.94
CA GLY A 158 -2.29 -11.61 14.14
C GLY A 158 -1.53 -12.76 13.51
N LEU A 159 -2.16 -13.92 13.31
CA LEU A 159 -1.58 -15.04 12.56
C LEU A 159 -1.51 -14.72 11.08
N ILE A 160 -2.55 -14.06 10.60
CA ILE A 160 -2.69 -13.53 9.24
C ILE A 160 -3.26 -12.12 9.30
N HIS A 161 -3.16 -11.39 8.20
CA HIS A 161 -3.88 -10.13 8.02
C HIS A 161 -4.79 -10.21 6.80
N PHE A 162 -6.08 -10.12 7.02
CA PHE A 162 -7.09 -9.96 5.99
C PHE A 162 -7.18 -8.47 5.66
N HIS A 163 -6.56 -8.03 4.54
CA HIS A 163 -6.48 -6.62 4.17
C HIS A 163 -7.85 -6.02 3.85
N ASP A 164 -7.99 -4.72 4.03
CA ASP A 164 -9.11 -3.93 3.52
C ASP A 164 -10.50 -4.51 3.87
N SER A 165 -10.66 -4.97 5.11
CA SER A 165 -11.94 -5.47 5.63
C SER A 165 -13.02 -4.38 5.72
N ASP A 166 -12.58 -3.12 5.70
CA ASP A 166 -13.41 -1.91 5.62
C ASP A 166 -14.11 -1.71 4.28
N TYR A 167 -13.68 -2.43 3.22
CA TYR A 167 -14.35 -2.45 1.90
C TYR A 167 -14.92 -3.81 1.53
N PHE A 168 -14.67 -4.86 2.32
CA PHE A 168 -15.06 -6.23 1.98
C PHE A 168 -16.56 -6.47 1.94
N ALA A 169 -17.34 -5.74 2.72
CA ALA A 169 -18.81 -5.85 2.69
C ALA A 169 -19.39 -5.47 1.32
N GLN A 170 -18.71 -4.64 0.56
CA GLN A 170 -19.06 -4.26 -0.80
C GLN A 170 -18.41 -5.21 -1.82
N HIS A 171 -18.97 -5.28 -3.04
CA HIS A 171 -18.43 -6.07 -4.15
C HIS A 171 -17.36 -5.26 -4.89
N MET A 172 -16.27 -4.93 -4.20
CA MET A 172 -15.16 -4.12 -4.71
C MET A 172 -13.88 -4.96 -4.78
N HIS A 173 -13.08 -4.74 -5.83
CA HIS A 173 -11.75 -5.34 -5.98
C HIS A 173 -10.66 -4.38 -5.49
N ASN A 174 -9.42 -4.86 -5.44
CA ASN A 174 -8.28 -4.10 -4.92
C ASN A 174 -7.71 -3.12 -5.97
N CYS A 175 -6.69 -3.52 -6.69
CA CYS A 175 -5.92 -2.66 -7.59
C CYS A 175 -6.18 -3.00 -9.06
N ASP A 176 -5.96 -2.02 -9.95
CA ASP A 176 -6.17 -2.21 -11.38
C ASP A 176 -5.14 -1.50 -12.28
N LEU A 177 -5.04 -2.00 -13.51
CA LEU A 177 -4.41 -1.34 -14.65
C LEU A 177 -5.51 -0.80 -15.57
N VAL A 178 -5.73 0.50 -15.52
CA VAL A 178 -6.78 1.15 -16.30
C VAL A 178 -6.46 1.09 -17.79
N ASN A 179 -7.39 0.56 -18.60
CA ASN A 179 -7.25 0.56 -20.05
C ASN A 179 -7.64 1.92 -20.63
N LEU A 180 -6.85 2.93 -20.32
CA LEU A 180 -7.07 4.30 -20.78
C LEU A 180 -7.03 4.41 -22.30
N GLU A 181 -6.25 3.54 -22.97
CA GLU A 181 -6.21 3.47 -24.44
C GLU A 181 -7.60 3.16 -25.01
N ASP A 182 -8.26 2.12 -24.52
CA ASP A 182 -9.61 1.74 -24.98
C ASP A 182 -10.61 2.87 -24.74
N MET A 183 -10.61 3.46 -23.55
CA MET A 183 -11.55 4.51 -23.18
C MET A 183 -11.40 5.78 -24.03
N LEU A 184 -10.16 6.16 -24.35
CA LEU A 184 -9.88 7.34 -25.17
C LEU A 184 -10.09 7.09 -26.66
N GLN A 185 -9.79 5.90 -27.17
CA GLN A 185 -9.91 5.60 -28.60
C GLN A 185 -11.35 5.23 -29.02
N ASN A 186 -12.07 4.53 -28.16
CA ASN A 186 -13.42 4.02 -28.42
C ASN A 186 -14.55 4.80 -27.72
N GLY A 187 -14.18 5.83 -26.95
CA GLY A 187 -15.10 6.55 -26.08
C GLY A 187 -15.47 5.77 -24.80
N THR A 188 -16.06 6.49 -23.88
CA THR A 188 -16.49 5.94 -22.57
C THR A 188 -17.74 6.66 -22.08
N VAL A 189 -18.29 6.23 -20.93
CA VAL A 189 -19.42 6.92 -20.30
C VAL A 189 -19.02 7.28 -18.86
N ILE A 190 -19.16 8.54 -18.51
CA ILE A 190 -18.89 9.06 -17.17
C ILE A 190 -20.17 9.68 -16.61
N SER A 191 -20.64 9.16 -15.47
CA SER A 191 -21.87 9.65 -14.84
C SER A 191 -23.08 9.73 -15.78
N GLY A 192 -23.23 8.76 -16.67
CA GLY A 192 -24.31 8.70 -17.65
C GLY A 192 -24.12 9.57 -18.91
N THR A 193 -22.99 10.29 -19.02
CA THR A 193 -22.66 11.14 -20.16
C THR A 193 -21.67 10.43 -21.08
N LEU A 194 -22.02 10.33 -22.36
CA LEU A 194 -21.13 9.81 -23.40
C LEU A 194 -19.95 10.77 -23.60
N ILE A 195 -18.75 10.24 -23.50
CA ILE A 195 -17.50 10.93 -23.79
C ILE A 195 -16.92 10.32 -25.06
N GLU A 196 -16.89 11.09 -26.12
CA GLU A 196 -16.33 10.68 -27.40
C GLU A 196 -14.79 10.75 -27.39
N LYS A 197 -14.18 10.21 -28.43
CA LYS A 197 -12.73 10.26 -28.65
C LYS A 197 -12.24 11.71 -28.63
N PRO A 198 -11.19 12.05 -27.85
CA PRO A 198 -10.65 13.41 -27.80
C PRO A 198 -10.09 13.90 -29.12
N HIS A 199 -10.26 15.19 -29.38
CA HIS A 199 -9.74 15.89 -30.55
C HIS A 199 -8.51 16.77 -30.27
N SER A 200 -7.89 16.59 -29.11
CA SER A 200 -6.62 17.24 -28.73
C SER A 200 -5.98 16.53 -27.54
N PHE A 201 -4.68 16.76 -27.35
CA PHE A 201 -3.93 16.26 -26.19
C PHE A 201 -4.48 16.83 -24.88
N SER A 202 -4.75 18.14 -24.82
CA SER A 202 -5.32 18.77 -23.62
C SER A 202 -6.66 18.16 -23.23
N THR A 203 -7.52 17.87 -24.20
CA THR A 203 -8.82 17.22 -23.96
C THR A 203 -8.62 15.79 -23.47
N ALA A 204 -7.68 15.05 -24.06
CA ALA A 204 -7.34 13.69 -23.61
C ALA A 204 -6.85 13.67 -22.15
N CYS A 205 -5.99 14.62 -21.76
CA CYS A 205 -5.53 14.76 -20.38
C CYS A 205 -6.68 15.08 -19.41
N ASN A 206 -7.59 15.96 -19.78
CA ASN A 206 -8.75 16.29 -18.96
C ASN A 206 -9.68 15.08 -18.77
N ILE A 207 -9.99 14.36 -19.85
CA ILE A 207 -10.81 13.13 -19.77
C ILE A 207 -10.11 12.07 -18.93
N ALA A 208 -8.79 11.89 -19.07
CA ALA A 208 -8.01 10.96 -18.27
C ALA A 208 -8.16 11.24 -16.77
N THR A 209 -8.14 12.51 -16.35
CA THR A 209 -8.32 12.87 -14.94
C THR A 209 -9.72 12.55 -14.42
N GLN A 210 -10.76 12.71 -15.24
CA GLN A 210 -12.12 12.32 -14.89
C GLN A 210 -12.27 10.81 -14.77
N ILE A 211 -11.64 10.06 -15.67
CA ILE A 211 -11.57 8.58 -15.59
C ILE A 211 -10.88 8.16 -14.29
N ILE A 212 -9.72 8.73 -13.98
CA ILE A 212 -8.98 8.46 -12.74
C ILE A 212 -9.87 8.67 -11.51
N ALA A 213 -10.62 9.77 -11.44
CA ALA A 213 -11.50 10.06 -10.31
C ALA A 213 -12.63 9.05 -10.17
N GLN A 214 -13.25 8.63 -11.27
CA GLN A 214 -14.35 7.66 -11.28
C GLN A 214 -13.86 6.25 -10.94
N VAL A 215 -12.71 5.83 -11.48
CA VAL A 215 -12.09 4.54 -11.15
C VAL A 215 -11.71 4.49 -9.67
N ALA A 216 -11.04 5.53 -9.15
CA ALA A 216 -10.68 5.62 -7.73
C ALA A 216 -11.88 5.58 -6.78
N SER A 217 -13.07 5.98 -7.23
CA SER A 217 -14.31 5.90 -6.47
C SER A 217 -15.04 4.56 -6.60
N SER A 218 -14.55 3.65 -7.45
CA SER A 218 -15.21 2.38 -7.79
C SER A 218 -14.41 1.14 -7.36
N GLN A 219 -13.22 1.32 -6.80
CA GLN A 219 -12.33 0.29 -6.25
C GLN A 219 -11.64 0.84 -4.99
N TYR A 220 -11.01 -0.02 -4.18
CA TYR A 220 -10.42 0.43 -2.91
C TYR A 220 -8.89 0.51 -2.90
N GLY A 221 -8.22 -0.08 -3.89
CA GLY A 221 -6.75 -0.05 -4.01
C GLY A 221 -6.24 1.08 -4.90
N GLY A 222 -5.06 0.86 -5.47
CA GLY A 222 -4.44 1.79 -6.39
C GLY A 222 -4.72 1.46 -7.86
N GLN A 223 -4.72 2.47 -8.69
CA GLN A 223 -4.83 2.34 -10.14
C GLN A 223 -3.53 2.78 -10.82
N SER A 224 -3.26 2.22 -11.99
CA SER A 224 -2.15 2.68 -12.83
C SER A 224 -2.61 3.02 -14.22
N ILE A 225 -2.06 4.09 -14.77
CA ILE A 225 -2.22 4.51 -16.17
C ILE A 225 -0.87 4.60 -16.87
N SER A 226 -0.84 4.45 -18.19
CA SER A 226 0.36 4.71 -18.99
C SER A 226 0.23 6.04 -19.75
N LEU A 227 1.31 6.83 -19.76
CA LEU A 227 1.41 8.03 -20.60
C LEU A 227 1.41 7.71 -22.09
N THR A 228 1.80 6.48 -22.47
CA THR A 228 1.74 6.01 -23.85
C THR A 228 0.33 6.09 -24.43
N HIS A 229 -0.70 5.88 -23.59
CA HIS A 229 -2.11 5.99 -24.02
C HIS A 229 -2.53 7.41 -24.39
N LEU A 230 -1.77 8.42 -23.97
CA LEU A 230 -1.98 9.84 -24.31
C LEU A 230 -1.15 10.29 -25.53
N ALA A 231 -0.05 9.60 -25.82
CA ALA A 231 0.87 9.98 -26.88
C ALA A 231 0.23 10.12 -28.27
N PRO A 232 -0.73 9.26 -28.70
CA PRO A 232 -1.41 9.43 -30.00
C PRO A 232 -2.12 10.78 -30.17
N PHE A 233 -2.55 11.40 -29.08
CA PHE A 233 -3.26 12.69 -29.10
C PHE A 233 -2.32 13.89 -29.29
N VAL A 234 -1.02 13.69 -29.11
CA VAL A 234 0.00 14.71 -29.44
C VAL A 234 0.01 14.94 -30.94
N GLU A 235 -0.04 13.89 -31.77
CA GLU A 235 -0.12 14.04 -33.23
C GLU A 235 -1.47 14.64 -33.65
N VAL A 236 -2.57 14.28 -33.01
CA VAL A 236 -3.88 14.93 -33.25
C VAL A 236 -3.80 16.43 -33.03
N SER A 237 -3.18 16.87 -31.92
CA SER A 237 -2.96 18.29 -31.63
C SER A 237 -2.00 18.93 -32.62
N ARG A 238 -0.91 18.26 -33.02
CA ARG A 238 0.04 18.77 -34.02
C ARG A 238 -0.64 19.08 -35.35
N GLN A 239 -1.51 18.20 -35.83
CA GLN A 239 -2.26 18.40 -37.05
C GLN A 239 -3.26 19.56 -36.93
N LYS A 240 -3.95 19.65 -35.80
CA LYS A 240 -4.87 20.75 -35.50
C LYS A 240 -4.16 22.09 -35.49
N ILE A 241 -3.06 22.22 -34.76
CA ILE A 241 -2.25 23.46 -34.66
C ILE A 241 -1.70 23.83 -36.02
N ARG A 242 -1.24 22.84 -36.82
CA ARG A 242 -0.78 23.11 -38.19
C ARG A 242 -1.87 23.75 -39.07
N GLY A 243 -3.09 23.22 -38.98
CA GLY A 243 -4.26 23.78 -39.68
C GLY A 243 -4.62 25.18 -39.19
N GLU A 244 -4.49 25.46 -37.91
CA GLU A 244 -4.72 26.80 -37.34
C GLU A 244 -3.67 27.81 -37.83
N VAL A 245 -2.39 27.46 -37.77
CA VAL A 245 -1.28 28.31 -38.27
C VAL A 245 -1.44 28.56 -39.75
N ALA A 246 -1.83 27.60 -40.57
CA ALA A 246 -2.05 27.79 -42.00
C ALA A 246 -3.19 28.80 -42.28
N ARG A 247 -4.29 28.68 -41.55
CA ARG A 247 -5.43 29.65 -41.68
C ARG A 247 -5.03 31.06 -41.23
N GLU A 248 -4.32 31.20 -40.11
CA GLU A 248 -3.83 32.49 -39.61
C GLU A 248 -2.93 33.19 -40.66
N LEU A 249 -2.01 32.44 -41.30
CA LEU A 249 -1.13 32.96 -42.32
C LEU A 249 -1.93 33.42 -43.57
N GLU A 250 -2.94 32.65 -43.97
CA GLU A 250 -3.83 32.99 -45.09
C GLU A 250 -4.64 34.27 -44.80
N GLU A 251 -5.26 34.34 -43.60
CA GLU A 251 -6.04 35.52 -43.15
C GLU A 251 -5.19 36.76 -43.06
N LEU A 252 -3.93 36.68 -42.67
CA LEU A 252 -2.99 37.79 -42.57
C LEU A 252 -2.33 38.12 -43.91
N GLY A 253 -2.50 37.29 -44.95
CA GLY A 253 -1.84 37.44 -46.24
C GLY A 253 -0.31 37.35 -46.19
N VAL A 254 0.21 36.57 -45.22
CA VAL A 254 1.64 36.40 -44.98
C VAL A 254 2.12 35.02 -45.47
N SER A 255 3.26 35.00 -46.17
CA SER A 255 3.93 33.74 -46.54
C SER A 255 5.08 33.45 -45.56
N ALA A 256 5.18 32.21 -45.06
CA ALA A 256 6.24 31.76 -44.22
C ALA A 256 6.91 30.48 -44.81
N SER A 257 8.20 30.27 -44.53
CA SER A 257 8.87 29.04 -44.94
C SER A 257 8.29 27.83 -44.20
N ALA A 258 8.32 26.66 -44.82
CA ALA A 258 7.89 25.40 -44.22
C ALA A 258 8.62 25.10 -42.90
N GLU A 259 9.89 25.52 -42.80
CA GLU A 259 10.69 25.38 -41.58
C GLU A 259 10.16 26.27 -40.45
N LYS A 260 9.83 27.54 -40.75
CA LYS A 260 9.29 28.47 -39.75
C LYS A 260 7.88 28.05 -39.30
N VAL A 261 7.08 27.54 -40.23
CA VAL A 261 5.76 26.96 -39.87
C VAL A 261 5.92 25.77 -38.90
N ARG A 262 6.85 24.86 -39.19
CA ARG A 262 7.14 23.72 -38.28
C ARG A 262 7.59 24.18 -36.90
N GLU A 263 8.52 25.13 -36.82
CA GLU A 263 8.98 25.73 -35.57
C GLU A 263 7.81 26.25 -34.72
N VAL A 264 6.95 27.09 -35.33
CA VAL A 264 5.78 27.64 -34.64
C VAL A 264 4.79 26.56 -34.19
N VAL A 265 4.57 25.53 -35.01
CA VAL A 265 3.70 24.41 -34.67
C VAL A 265 4.27 23.64 -33.47
N GLU A 266 5.54 23.34 -33.46
CA GLU A 266 6.18 22.59 -32.35
C GLU A 266 6.24 23.43 -31.07
N ASP A 267 6.44 24.75 -31.14
CA ASP A 267 6.40 25.60 -29.96
C ASP A 267 5.00 25.63 -29.33
N ARG A 268 3.95 25.80 -30.16
CA ARG A 268 2.55 25.76 -29.67
C ARG A 268 2.19 24.36 -29.10
N LEU A 269 2.68 23.29 -29.73
CA LEU A 269 2.48 21.93 -29.28
C LEU A 269 3.11 21.70 -27.90
N ARG A 270 4.35 22.19 -27.70
CA ARG A 270 5.00 22.13 -26.37
C ARG A 270 4.19 22.85 -25.28
N ASP A 271 3.62 24.01 -25.62
CA ASP A 271 2.72 24.72 -24.71
C ASP A 271 1.45 23.92 -24.38
N GLU A 272 0.88 23.24 -25.36
CA GLU A 272 -0.28 22.38 -25.13
C GLU A 272 0.07 21.17 -24.26
N ILE A 273 1.21 20.52 -24.52
CA ILE A 273 1.70 19.40 -23.69
C ILE A 273 1.91 19.87 -22.24
N ARG A 274 2.53 21.01 -22.04
CA ARG A 274 2.75 21.61 -20.72
C ARG A 274 1.42 21.80 -19.96
N ARG A 275 0.41 22.36 -20.61
CA ARG A 275 -0.93 22.57 -20.01
C ARG A 275 -1.64 21.26 -19.72
N GLY A 276 -1.56 20.28 -20.63
CA GLY A 276 -2.16 18.95 -20.44
C GLY A 276 -1.54 18.19 -19.27
N VAL A 277 -0.22 18.16 -19.16
CA VAL A 277 0.50 17.56 -18.04
C VAL A 277 0.19 18.27 -16.72
N GLN A 278 0.13 19.62 -16.74
CA GLN A 278 -0.25 20.40 -15.58
C GLN A 278 -1.68 20.08 -15.12
N THR A 279 -2.60 19.86 -16.06
CA THR A 279 -3.98 19.44 -15.74
C THR A 279 -3.97 18.12 -14.99
N ILE A 280 -3.23 17.10 -15.46
CA ILE A 280 -3.13 15.81 -14.76
C ILE A 280 -2.56 16.00 -13.36
N GLN A 281 -1.43 16.71 -13.22
CA GLN A 281 -0.78 16.88 -11.92
C GLN A 281 -1.69 17.58 -10.90
N TYR A 282 -2.28 18.72 -11.26
CA TYR A 282 -3.11 19.48 -10.33
C TYR A 282 -4.47 18.83 -10.06
N GLN A 283 -5.10 18.23 -11.05
CA GLN A 283 -6.37 17.54 -10.86
C GLN A 283 -6.20 16.35 -9.91
N VAL A 284 -5.15 15.53 -10.07
CA VAL A 284 -4.90 14.40 -9.17
C VAL A 284 -4.67 14.86 -7.73
N VAL A 285 -3.95 15.96 -7.52
CA VAL A 285 -3.65 16.46 -6.16
C VAL A 285 -4.86 17.12 -5.50
N THR A 286 -5.72 17.78 -6.29
CA THR A 286 -6.85 18.57 -5.77
C THR A 286 -8.17 17.81 -5.71
N LEU A 287 -8.27 16.64 -6.36
CA LEU A 287 -9.46 15.80 -6.30
C LEU A 287 -9.53 15.04 -4.96
N MET A 288 -10.72 15.06 -4.37
CA MET A 288 -11.05 14.16 -3.27
C MET A 288 -12.06 13.13 -3.79
N THR A 289 -11.69 11.86 -3.72
CA THR A 289 -12.55 10.74 -4.11
C THR A 289 -13.51 10.36 -2.98
N THR A 290 -14.43 9.45 -3.24
CA THR A 290 -15.31 8.89 -2.22
C THR A 290 -14.56 8.19 -1.08
N ASN A 291 -13.31 7.79 -1.31
CA ASN A 291 -12.45 7.16 -0.30
C ASN A 291 -11.71 8.19 0.60
N GLY A 292 -12.15 9.44 0.61
CA GLY A 292 -11.66 10.48 1.51
C GLY A 292 -10.21 10.92 1.29
N GLN A 293 -9.63 10.64 0.12
CA GLN A 293 -8.27 11.05 -0.25
C GLN A 293 -8.14 11.38 -1.74
N ALA A 294 -7.02 11.96 -2.13
CA ALA A 294 -6.64 12.09 -3.53
C ALA A 294 -6.62 10.70 -4.21
N PRO A 295 -6.90 10.61 -5.53
CA PRO A 295 -6.82 9.36 -6.25
C PRO A 295 -5.46 8.69 -6.07
N PHE A 296 -5.47 7.44 -5.60
CA PHE A 296 -4.25 6.63 -5.50
C PHE A 296 -3.87 6.14 -6.90
N VAL A 297 -3.15 6.96 -7.63
CA VAL A 297 -2.79 6.72 -9.03
C VAL A 297 -1.29 6.67 -9.26
N THR A 298 -0.87 5.70 -10.06
CA THR A 298 0.49 5.53 -10.56
C THR A 298 0.52 5.86 -12.06
N VAL A 299 1.49 6.66 -12.46
CA VAL A 299 1.72 7.06 -13.84
C VAL A 299 2.97 6.36 -14.36
N PHE A 300 2.81 5.57 -15.40
CA PHE A 300 3.86 4.76 -16.02
C PHE A 300 4.47 5.49 -17.22
N MET A 301 5.78 5.59 -17.23
CA MET A 301 6.59 6.27 -18.24
C MET A 301 7.54 5.26 -18.88
N TYR A 302 7.12 4.66 -20.00
CA TYR A 302 7.82 3.60 -20.69
C TYR A 302 7.91 3.88 -22.19
N LEU A 303 9.10 4.28 -22.68
CA LEU A 303 9.29 4.73 -24.06
C LEU A 303 9.12 3.59 -25.08
N ASN A 304 9.62 2.38 -24.77
CA ASN A 304 9.48 1.21 -25.65
C ASN A 304 8.06 0.64 -25.72
N GLU A 305 7.11 1.16 -24.95
CA GLU A 305 5.68 0.88 -25.11
C GLU A 305 5.11 1.54 -26.38
N ALA A 306 5.71 2.64 -26.85
CA ALA A 306 5.34 3.29 -28.10
C ALA A 306 5.58 2.39 -29.32
N ARG A 307 4.70 2.48 -30.31
CA ARG A 307 4.67 1.56 -31.47
C ARG A 307 5.41 2.11 -32.70
N THR A 308 5.57 3.41 -32.74
CA THR A 308 6.26 4.08 -33.84
C THR A 308 7.34 5.03 -33.32
N PRO A 309 8.39 5.34 -34.10
CA PRO A 309 9.39 6.32 -33.71
C PRO A 309 8.80 7.70 -33.42
N GLN A 310 7.74 8.12 -34.12
CA GLN A 310 7.07 9.41 -33.89
C GLN A 310 6.33 9.38 -32.54
N GLU A 311 5.58 8.31 -32.27
CA GLU A 311 4.88 8.14 -31.00
C GLU A 311 5.85 8.11 -29.81
N LYS A 312 7.02 7.45 -29.98
CA LYS A 312 8.09 7.42 -28.98
C LYS A 312 8.67 8.83 -28.73
N HIS A 313 8.89 9.59 -29.77
CA HIS A 313 9.33 11.00 -29.65
C HIS A 313 8.28 11.84 -28.91
N ASP A 314 7.02 11.71 -29.28
CA ASP A 314 5.92 12.45 -28.67
C ASP A 314 5.72 12.04 -27.20
N LEU A 315 5.83 10.75 -26.89
CA LEU A 315 5.85 10.24 -25.53
C LEU A 315 7.03 10.80 -24.71
N ALA A 316 8.22 10.89 -25.31
CA ALA A 316 9.38 11.48 -24.64
C ALA A 316 9.15 12.96 -24.27
N MET A 317 8.41 13.73 -25.09
CA MET A 317 8.02 15.10 -24.75
C MET A 317 7.06 15.15 -23.53
N ILE A 318 6.10 14.23 -23.46
CA ILE A 318 5.18 14.12 -22.31
C ILE A 318 5.94 13.74 -21.04
N VAL A 319 6.84 12.77 -21.14
CA VAL A 319 7.68 12.29 -20.01
C VAL A 319 8.59 13.43 -19.50
N GLU A 320 9.26 14.14 -20.42
CA GLU A 320 10.09 15.30 -20.07
C GLU A 320 9.30 16.33 -19.28
N GLU A 321 8.13 16.73 -19.77
CA GLU A 321 7.31 17.73 -19.12
C GLU A 321 6.76 17.22 -17.76
N THR A 322 6.39 15.95 -17.66
CA THR A 322 5.95 15.33 -16.41
C THR A 322 7.05 15.38 -15.34
N LEU A 323 8.28 15.04 -15.72
CA LEU A 323 9.44 15.12 -14.82
C LEU A 323 9.79 16.56 -14.43
N ARG A 324 9.70 17.51 -15.37
CA ARG A 324 9.95 18.94 -15.08
C ARG A 324 8.97 19.49 -14.05
N GLN A 325 7.68 19.24 -14.24
CA GLN A 325 6.65 19.71 -13.31
C GLN A 325 6.74 19.01 -11.96
N ARG A 326 7.09 17.73 -11.93
CA ARG A 326 7.32 17.04 -10.67
C ARG A 326 8.56 17.54 -9.93
N TYR A 327 9.64 17.87 -10.65
CA TYR A 327 10.83 18.49 -10.06
C TYR A 327 10.50 19.82 -9.39
N GLU A 328 9.64 20.63 -10.01
CA GLU A 328 9.13 21.86 -9.43
C GLU A 328 8.29 21.59 -8.17
N GLY A 329 7.39 20.61 -8.23
CA GLY A 329 6.46 20.23 -7.17
C GLY A 329 5.11 20.94 -7.28
N VAL A 330 4.41 21.05 -6.16
CA VAL A 330 3.16 21.80 -6.03
C VAL A 330 3.25 22.78 -4.85
N LYS A 331 2.55 23.92 -4.95
CA LYS A 331 2.47 24.86 -3.83
C LYS A 331 1.41 24.41 -2.82
N ASN A 332 1.78 24.37 -1.55
CA ASN A 332 0.82 24.22 -0.46
C ASN A 332 0.10 25.55 -0.18
N GLU A 333 -0.79 25.57 0.80
CA GLU A 333 -1.55 26.76 1.22
C GLU A 333 -0.68 27.93 1.69
N ALA A 334 0.51 27.66 2.21
CA ALA A 334 1.49 28.66 2.59
C ALA A 334 2.33 29.18 1.40
N GLY A 335 2.07 28.72 0.17
CA GLY A 335 2.80 29.11 -1.03
C GLY A 335 4.18 28.45 -1.19
N VAL A 336 4.48 27.44 -0.38
CA VAL A 336 5.75 26.71 -0.43
C VAL A 336 5.67 25.54 -1.41
N TRP A 337 6.71 25.34 -2.21
CA TRP A 337 6.82 24.23 -3.14
C TRP A 337 7.15 22.93 -2.38
N ILE A 338 6.21 21.99 -2.37
CA ILE A 338 6.32 20.71 -1.67
C ILE A 338 6.26 19.53 -2.65
N THR A 339 6.64 18.35 -2.15
CA THR A 339 6.49 17.08 -2.87
C THR A 339 5.08 16.54 -2.65
N PRO A 340 4.24 16.43 -3.71
CA PRO A 340 2.91 15.82 -3.58
C PRO A 340 3.03 14.30 -3.45
N ALA A 341 2.13 13.67 -2.66
CA ALA A 341 2.07 12.23 -2.51
C ALA A 341 1.71 11.52 -3.83
N PHE A 342 0.80 12.11 -4.62
CA PHE A 342 0.29 11.57 -5.89
C PHE A 342 0.38 12.60 -7.02
N PRO A 343 0.36 12.14 -8.29
CA PRO A 343 0.51 10.77 -8.74
C PRO A 343 1.89 10.18 -8.40
N LYS A 344 1.95 8.89 -8.11
CA LYS A 344 3.21 8.16 -8.08
C LYS A 344 3.74 8.07 -9.52
N LEU A 345 5.04 8.27 -9.71
CA LEU A 345 5.68 8.19 -11.02
C LEU A 345 6.60 6.98 -11.08
N ILE A 346 6.50 6.19 -12.15
CA ILE A 346 7.40 5.09 -12.45
C ILE A 346 8.07 5.37 -13.78
N TYR A 347 9.41 5.42 -13.78
CA TYR A 347 10.24 5.61 -14.95
C TYR A 347 10.92 4.29 -15.30
N VAL A 348 10.71 3.80 -16.53
CA VAL A 348 11.34 2.58 -16.99
C VAL A 348 12.75 2.90 -17.50
N LEU A 349 13.72 2.18 -16.97
CA LEU A 349 15.09 2.19 -17.45
C LEU A 349 15.21 1.23 -18.64
N GLU A 350 15.62 1.76 -19.77
CA GLU A 350 15.67 1.08 -21.07
C GLU A 350 17.06 1.29 -21.71
N ASP A 351 17.44 0.47 -22.67
CA ASP A 351 18.69 0.65 -23.41
C ASP A 351 18.80 2.06 -24.05
N ASP A 352 17.66 2.61 -24.47
CA ASP A 352 17.57 3.91 -25.12
C ASP A 352 17.74 5.11 -24.19
N ASN A 353 17.73 4.90 -22.86
CA ASN A 353 17.74 6.01 -21.91
C ASN A 353 18.73 5.87 -20.75
N VAL A 354 19.24 4.67 -20.44
CA VAL A 354 19.98 4.40 -19.19
C VAL A 354 21.48 4.78 -19.29
N TYR A 355 22.08 4.75 -20.48
CA TYR A 355 23.49 5.02 -20.67
C TYR A 355 23.74 6.37 -21.34
N GLU A 356 24.89 6.99 -21.08
CA GLU A 356 25.27 8.34 -21.54
C GLU A 356 25.16 8.53 -23.05
N ASN A 357 25.37 7.48 -23.85
CA ASN A 357 25.29 7.53 -25.31
C ASN A 357 23.88 7.25 -25.85
N SER A 358 22.91 7.00 -25.00
CA SER A 358 21.54 6.70 -25.41
C SER A 358 20.81 7.95 -25.86
N PRO A 359 19.91 7.87 -26.88
CA PRO A 359 19.24 9.03 -27.44
C PRO A 359 18.33 9.78 -26.43
N TYR A 360 17.81 9.08 -25.43
CA TYR A 360 16.93 9.63 -24.40
C TYR A 360 17.58 9.72 -23.02
N PHE A 361 18.91 9.66 -22.92
CA PHE A 361 19.62 9.77 -21.64
C PHE A 361 19.33 11.08 -20.90
N TYR A 362 19.01 12.16 -21.62
CA TYR A 362 18.62 13.42 -21.00
C TYR A 362 17.38 13.30 -20.09
N LEU A 363 16.46 12.37 -20.39
CA LEU A 363 15.32 12.07 -19.53
C LEU A 363 15.76 11.39 -18.23
N THR A 364 16.73 10.49 -18.29
CA THR A 364 17.32 9.85 -17.11
C THR A 364 18.06 10.86 -16.23
N GLN A 365 18.76 11.82 -16.82
CA GLN A 365 19.36 12.93 -16.07
C GLN A 365 18.31 13.79 -15.38
N LEU A 366 17.18 14.07 -16.04
CA LEU A 366 16.07 14.82 -15.47
C LEU A 366 15.36 14.01 -14.37
N ALA A 367 15.17 12.70 -14.57
CA ALA A 367 14.63 11.79 -13.57
C ALA A 367 15.54 11.73 -12.32
N ALA A 368 16.85 11.68 -12.49
CA ALA A 368 17.81 11.71 -11.38
C ALA A 368 17.72 13.02 -10.56
N LYS A 369 17.59 14.18 -11.23
CA LYS A 369 17.34 15.47 -10.57
C LYS A 369 16.04 15.46 -9.78
N CYS A 370 14.98 14.92 -10.39
CA CYS A 370 13.67 14.83 -9.76
C CYS A 370 13.71 13.93 -8.53
N THR A 371 14.33 12.74 -8.62
CA THR A 371 14.51 11.83 -7.49
C THR A 371 15.32 12.46 -6.36
N ALA A 372 16.42 13.13 -6.67
CA ALA A 372 17.27 13.76 -5.66
C ALA A 372 16.53 14.82 -4.84
N LYS A 373 15.55 15.49 -5.43
CA LYS A 373 14.77 16.57 -4.78
C LYS A 373 13.41 16.14 -4.26
N ARG A 374 12.73 15.20 -4.96
CA ARG A 374 11.31 14.89 -4.76
C ARG A 374 11.02 13.42 -4.47
N MET A 375 12.02 12.57 -4.29
CA MET A 375 11.89 11.12 -4.07
C MET A 375 11.20 10.33 -5.19
N VAL A 376 10.91 10.94 -6.31
CA VAL A 376 10.28 10.31 -7.47
C VAL A 376 11.01 10.74 -8.75
N PRO A 377 10.95 9.93 -9.81
CA PRO A 377 10.21 8.67 -10.00
C PRO A 377 10.87 7.46 -9.32
N ASP A 378 10.10 6.37 -9.23
CA ASP A 378 10.64 5.03 -9.01
C ASP A 378 11.12 4.43 -10.32
N TYR A 379 11.92 3.34 -10.25
CA TYR A 379 12.59 2.77 -11.39
C TYR A 379 12.23 1.31 -11.60
N ILE A 380 11.76 0.98 -12.80
CA ILE A 380 11.62 -0.40 -13.29
C ILE A 380 12.70 -0.65 -14.33
N SER A 381 13.42 -1.77 -14.22
CA SER A 381 14.34 -2.25 -15.23
C SER A 381 13.59 -3.03 -16.31
N GLU A 382 13.52 -2.53 -17.53
CA GLU A 382 12.98 -3.28 -18.68
C GLU A 382 13.70 -4.62 -18.83
N LYS A 383 15.02 -4.60 -18.80
CA LYS A 383 15.88 -5.79 -18.94
C LYS A 383 15.53 -6.87 -17.94
N LYS A 384 15.51 -6.53 -16.64
CA LYS A 384 15.20 -7.50 -15.57
C LYS A 384 13.75 -7.93 -15.59
N MET A 385 12.83 -7.04 -15.88
CA MET A 385 11.42 -7.38 -15.96
C MET A 385 11.14 -8.38 -17.08
N ARG A 386 11.75 -8.19 -18.26
CA ARG A 386 11.65 -9.12 -19.40
C ARG A 386 12.34 -10.46 -19.15
N GLU A 387 13.33 -10.51 -18.24
CA GLU A 387 13.92 -11.78 -17.77
C GLU A 387 12.97 -12.55 -16.85
N LEU A 388 12.15 -11.86 -16.03
CA LEU A 388 11.33 -12.45 -14.97
C LEU A 388 9.87 -12.70 -15.37
N LYS A 389 9.29 -11.85 -16.22
CA LYS A 389 7.88 -11.92 -16.63
C LYS A 389 7.72 -12.67 -17.94
N LEU A 390 7.91 -13.99 -17.86
CA LEU A 390 7.86 -14.88 -19.03
C LEU A 390 6.48 -15.53 -19.17
N SER A 391 5.91 -15.47 -20.37
CA SER A 391 4.79 -16.30 -20.76
C SER A 391 5.25 -17.73 -21.10
N LYS A 392 4.29 -18.66 -21.18
CA LYS A 392 4.61 -20.07 -21.44
C LYS A 392 5.33 -20.24 -22.80
N GLY A 393 6.55 -20.76 -22.73
CA GLY A 393 7.37 -21.05 -23.91
C GLY A 393 8.34 -19.93 -24.31
N GLU A 394 8.34 -18.81 -23.62
CA GLU A 394 9.32 -17.73 -23.84
C GLU A 394 10.66 -18.04 -23.16
N THR A 395 11.73 -17.50 -23.74
CA THR A 395 13.08 -17.56 -23.17
C THR A 395 13.37 -16.28 -22.37
N ALA A 396 14.29 -16.38 -21.43
CA ALA A 396 14.75 -15.24 -20.64
C ALA A 396 15.16 -14.06 -21.54
N GLY A 397 14.71 -12.85 -21.21
CA GLY A 397 14.93 -11.63 -21.98
C GLY A 397 13.86 -11.34 -23.07
N ASN A 398 12.96 -12.27 -23.34
CA ASN A 398 11.85 -12.09 -24.28
C ASN A 398 10.48 -11.95 -23.62
N GLY A 399 10.43 -11.84 -22.30
CA GLY A 399 9.21 -11.58 -21.55
C GLY A 399 8.72 -10.15 -21.69
N ASP A 400 7.62 -9.85 -21.01
CA ASP A 400 6.96 -8.56 -21.08
C ASP A 400 7.49 -7.55 -20.06
N CYS A 401 7.39 -6.27 -20.40
CA CYS A 401 7.55 -5.16 -19.46
C CYS A 401 6.24 -4.38 -19.40
N TYR A 402 5.70 -4.24 -18.18
CA TYR A 402 4.42 -3.57 -17.90
C TYR A 402 4.43 -3.00 -16.49
N THR A 403 3.49 -2.09 -16.19
CA THR A 403 3.45 -1.43 -14.88
C THR A 403 2.87 -2.31 -13.79
N CYS A 404 3.22 -2.00 -12.53
CA CYS A 404 2.47 -2.50 -11.38
C CYS A 404 1.13 -1.76 -11.23
N MET A 405 0.20 -2.38 -10.51
CA MET A 405 -1.03 -1.76 -10.04
C MET A 405 -0.74 -1.04 -8.72
N GLY A 406 -1.06 0.25 -8.65
CA GLY A 406 -0.83 1.04 -7.45
C GLY A 406 0.65 1.07 -7.03
N CYS A 407 0.99 0.54 -5.84
CA CYS A 407 2.34 0.62 -5.30
C CYS A 407 3.34 -0.34 -5.97
N ARG A 408 3.02 -1.65 -5.93
CA ARG A 408 3.96 -2.71 -6.34
C ARG A 408 3.29 -4.04 -6.71
N SER A 409 1.96 -4.10 -6.82
CA SER A 409 1.24 -5.32 -7.21
C SER A 409 1.37 -5.56 -8.71
N PHE A 410 1.93 -6.70 -9.11
CA PHE A 410 2.06 -7.07 -10.51
C PHE A 410 1.08 -8.18 -10.88
N LEU A 411 0.47 -8.04 -12.04
CA LEU A 411 -0.24 -9.14 -12.67
C LEU A 411 0.71 -10.28 -13.02
N THR A 412 0.21 -11.51 -13.01
CA THR A 412 0.89 -12.61 -13.68
C THR A 412 0.85 -12.40 -15.20
N PRO A 413 1.78 -12.99 -15.99
CA PRO A 413 1.70 -12.98 -17.43
C PRO A 413 0.31 -13.42 -17.93
N ASP A 414 -0.16 -12.81 -19.02
CA ASP A 414 -1.50 -13.07 -19.55
C ASP A 414 -1.67 -14.53 -19.95
N ARG A 415 -2.72 -15.18 -19.42
CA ARG A 415 -3.14 -16.55 -19.77
C ARG A 415 -4.52 -16.62 -20.38
N SER A 416 -5.25 -15.49 -20.36
CA SER A 416 -6.68 -15.45 -20.74
C SER A 416 -6.93 -15.65 -22.24
N GLY A 417 -5.91 -15.46 -23.06
CA GLY A 417 -6.06 -15.47 -24.51
C GLY A 417 -6.92 -14.29 -25.02
N ASN A 418 -7.35 -14.36 -26.28
CA ASN A 418 -8.01 -13.23 -26.95
C ASN A 418 -9.50 -13.00 -26.56
N GLY A 419 -10.08 -13.82 -25.70
CA GLY A 419 -11.52 -13.79 -25.40
C GLY A 419 -12.02 -12.54 -24.68
N PHE A 420 -11.14 -11.77 -24.06
CA PHE A 420 -11.45 -10.60 -23.21
C PHE A 420 -10.85 -9.29 -23.73
N ASN A 421 -10.35 -9.29 -24.96
CA ASN A 421 -9.78 -8.09 -25.53
C ASN A 421 -10.85 -7.05 -25.81
N ASN A 422 -10.78 -5.92 -25.10
CA ASN A 422 -11.71 -4.80 -25.23
C ASN A 422 -11.14 -3.59 -25.97
N VAL A 423 -9.92 -3.69 -26.53
CA VAL A 423 -9.30 -2.66 -27.39
C VAL A 423 -9.30 -3.01 -28.87
N ALA A 424 -10.15 -3.97 -29.30
CA ALA A 424 -10.20 -4.45 -30.68
C ALA A 424 -10.43 -3.33 -31.73
N ASN A 425 -11.09 -2.26 -31.34
CA ASN A 425 -11.36 -1.10 -32.21
C ASN A 425 -10.38 0.07 -32.02
N ALA A 426 -9.43 -0.03 -31.09
CA ALA A 426 -8.40 1.00 -30.92
C ALA A 426 -7.40 0.96 -32.09
N LEU A 427 -6.87 2.13 -32.47
CA LEU A 427 -5.89 2.25 -33.55
C LEU A 427 -4.64 1.39 -33.32
N ASN A 428 -4.28 1.21 -32.06
CA ASN A 428 -3.07 0.51 -31.64
C ASN A 428 -3.32 -0.94 -31.21
N TYR A 429 -4.51 -1.48 -31.48
CA TYR A 429 -4.81 -2.86 -31.11
C TYR A 429 -3.92 -3.86 -31.83
N ASP A 430 -3.30 -4.77 -31.08
CA ASP A 430 -2.53 -5.89 -31.59
C ASP A 430 -3.03 -7.20 -30.92
N PRO A 431 -3.75 -8.06 -31.65
CA PRO A 431 -4.30 -9.28 -31.08
C PRO A 431 -3.24 -10.33 -30.70
N ASN A 432 -1.99 -10.14 -31.15
CA ASN A 432 -0.90 -11.07 -30.88
C ASN A 432 -0.07 -10.70 -29.62
N LYS A 433 -0.38 -9.54 -29.00
CA LYS A 433 0.31 -9.12 -27.78
C LYS A 433 -0.49 -9.46 -26.53
N PRO A 434 0.17 -9.88 -25.45
CA PRO A 434 -0.47 -10.09 -24.16
C PRO A 434 -1.19 -8.84 -23.68
N LYS A 435 -2.31 -9.02 -22.96
CA LYS A 435 -3.08 -7.93 -22.39
C LYS A 435 -2.72 -7.74 -20.93
N TYR A 436 -2.34 -6.51 -20.57
CA TYR A 436 -2.12 -6.11 -19.17
C TYR A 436 -3.11 -5.04 -18.73
N TYR A 437 -3.29 -3.97 -19.52
CA TYR A 437 -4.28 -2.94 -19.23
C TYR A 437 -5.71 -3.49 -19.35
N GLY A 438 -6.55 -3.14 -18.39
CA GLY A 438 -7.88 -3.69 -18.21
C GLY A 438 -7.90 -4.96 -17.35
N ARG A 439 -6.79 -5.34 -16.73
CA ARG A 439 -6.71 -6.43 -15.77
C ARG A 439 -6.58 -5.89 -14.35
N PHE A 440 -6.83 -6.71 -13.33
CA PHE A 440 -6.94 -6.25 -11.94
C PHE A 440 -6.53 -7.32 -10.92
N ASN A 441 -6.40 -6.90 -9.65
CA ASN A 441 -6.17 -7.76 -8.49
C ASN A 441 -7.44 -7.85 -7.64
N GLN A 442 -7.85 -9.05 -7.27
CA GLN A 442 -9.07 -9.31 -6.51
C GLN A 442 -8.93 -8.94 -5.02
N GLY A 443 -7.73 -9.06 -4.45
CA GLY A 443 -7.47 -8.77 -3.06
C GLY A 443 -6.23 -9.48 -2.51
N VAL A 444 -5.94 -9.21 -1.22
CA VAL A 444 -4.71 -9.66 -0.54
C VAL A 444 -5.02 -10.24 0.83
N VAL A 445 -4.29 -11.29 1.21
CA VAL A 445 -4.18 -11.78 2.59
C VAL A 445 -2.69 -11.99 2.89
N THR A 446 -2.21 -11.51 4.03
CA THR A 446 -0.78 -11.57 4.41
C THR A 446 -0.55 -12.53 5.57
N ILE A 447 0.42 -13.44 5.43
CA ILE A 447 0.89 -14.32 6.49
C ILE A 447 1.92 -13.61 7.39
N ASN A 448 1.84 -13.84 8.71
CA ASN A 448 2.82 -13.40 9.69
C ASN A 448 3.89 -14.49 9.87
N LEU A 449 5.02 -14.37 9.17
CA LEU A 449 6.10 -15.36 9.23
C LEU A 449 6.76 -15.49 10.61
N PRO A 450 7.03 -14.39 11.36
CA PRO A 450 7.49 -14.46 12.73
C PRO A 450 6.59 -15.27 13.66
N ASP A 451 5.26 -15.20 13.50
CA ASP A 451 4.32 -15.97 14.29
C ASP A 451 4.50 -17.50 14.07
N VAL A 452 4.68 -17.90 12.82
CA VAL A 452 4.97 -19.30 12.46
C VAL A 452 6.26 -19.78 13.17
N ALA A 453 7.32 -18.96 13.07
CA ALA A 453 8.61 -19.28 13.66
C ALA A 453 8.53 -19.39 15.19
N LEU A 454 7.94 -18.39 15.85
CA LEU A 454 7.80 -18.38 17.30
C LEU A 454 6.91 -19.52 17.82
N SER A 455 5.83 -19.85 17.12
CA SER A 455 4.96 -20.98 17.45
C SER A 455 5.63 -22.34 17.31
N SER A 456 6.69 -22.46 16.51
CA SER A 456 7.47 -23.69 16.35
C SER A 456 8.46 -23.95 17.49
N HIS A 457 8.81 -22.91 18.28
CA HIS A 457 9.83 -22.95 19.33
C HIS A 457 11.20 -23.45 18.80
N GLN A 458 11.62 -22.99 17.62
CA GLN A 458 12.86 -23.36 16.91
C GLN A 458 12.93 -24.83 16.45
N ASP A 459 11.84 -25.56 16.53
CA ASP A 459 11.73 -26.93 15.98
C ASP A 459 11.43 -26.84 14.47
N MET A 460 12.36 -27.32 13.64
CA MET A 460 12.27 -27.17 12.18
C MET A 460 11.12 -28.00 11.59
N ASP A 461 10.87 -29.22 12.07
CA ASP A 461 9.77 -30.07 11.57
C ASP A 461 8.41 -29.44 11.93
N LYS A 462 8.32 -28.93 13.17
CA LYS A 462 7.12 -28.22 13.65
C LYS A 462 6.91 -26.91 12.90
N PHE A 463 8.00 -26.19 12.55
CA PHE A 463 7.91 -24.98 11.73
C PHE A 463 7.21 -25.27 10.40
N TRP A 464 7.67 -26.24 9.62
CA TRP A 464 7.10 -26.54 8.32
C TRP A 464 5.64 -26.98 8.41
N LYS A 465 5.29 -27.76 9.44
CA LYS A 465 3.92 -28.16 9.68
C LYS A 465 3.00 -26.97 9.96
N ILE A 466 3.38 -26.12 10.90
CA ILE A 466 2.60 -24.90 11.24
C ILE A 466 2.54 -23.97 10.02
N PHE A 467 3.63 -23.84 9.27
CA PHE A 467 3.69 -23.02 8.07
C PHE A 467 2.66 -23.47 7.03
N ASP A 468 2.58 -24.77 6.75
CA ASP A 468 1.58 -25.33 5.83
C ASP A 468 0.14 -25.09 6.32
N GLU A 469 -0.11 -25.24 7.62
CA GLU A 469 -1.41 -24.96 8.24
C GLU A 469 -1.79 -23.48 8.08
N ARG A 470 -0.84 -22.54 8.27
CA ARG A 470 -1.06 -21.10 8.08
C ARG A 470 -1.27 -20.71 6.62
N LEU A 471 -0.54 -21.36 5.69
CA LEU A 471 -0.74 -21.16 4.26
C LEU A 471 -2.13 -21.60 3.81
N GLU A 472 -2.62 -22.75 4.32
CA GLU A 472 -3.98 -23.21 4.04
C GLU A 472 -5.04 -22.27 4.60
N LEU A 473 -4.80 -21.68 5.77
CA LEU A 473 -5.67 -20.66 6.34
C LEU A 473 -5.70 -19.40 5.46
N CYS A 474 -4.54 -18.94 4.94
CA CYS A 474 -4.47 -17.86 3.97
C CYS A 474 -5.21 -18.19 2.68
N HIS A 475 -5.09 -19.42 2.17
CA HIS A 475 -5.80 -19.89 0.98
C HIS A 475 -7.32 -19.76 1.15
N ARG A 476 -7.88 -20.28 2.25
CA ARG A 476 -9.31 -20.15 2.55
C ARG A 476 -9.76 -18.70 2.69
N ALA A 477 -8.93 -17.85 3.31
CA ALA A 477 -9.22 -16.43 3.40
C ALA A 477 -9.20 -15.71 2.04
N LEU A 478 -8.30 -16.09 1.13
CA LEU A 478 -8.26 -15.61 -0.24
C LEU A 478 -9.49 -16.09 -1.05
N LEU A 479 -9.91 -17.34 -0.86
CA LEU A 479 -11.14 -17.83 -1.48
C LEU A 479 -12.36 -17.05 -1.04
N CYS A 480 -12.47 -16.63 0.23
CA CYS A 480 -13.56 -15.75 0.67
C CYS A 480 -13.59 -14.44 -0.11
N ARG A 481 -12.42 -13.86 -0.47
CA ARG A 481 -12.37 -12.67 -1.33
C ARG A 481 -12.83 -12.95 -2.75
N HIS A 482 -12.39 -14.05 -3.33
CA HIS A 482 -12.83 -14.48 -4.66
C HIS A 482 -14.34 -14.70 -4.71
N GLU A 483 -14.87 -15.47 -3.77
CA GLU A 483 -16.31 -15.77 -3.67
C GLU A 483 -17.14 -14.51 -3.46
N ARG A 484 -16.61 -13.51 -2.72
CA ARG A 484 -17.31 -12.23 -2.53
C ARG A 484 -17.52 -11.45 -3.82
N LEU A 485 -16.62 -11.59 -4.78
CA LEU A 485 -16.71 -10.95 -6.10
C LEU A 485 -17.59 -11.74 -7.08
N MET A 486 -17.76 -13.06 -6.89
CA MET A 486 -18.59 -13.89 -7.74
C MET A 486 -20.05 -13.41 -7.75
N GLY A 487 -20.69 -13.43 -8.90
CA GLY A 487 -22.05 -12.95 -9.09
C GLY A 487 -22.22 -11.44 -9.11
N THR A 488 -21.13 -10.66 -9.00
CA THR A 488 -21.19 -9.21 -9.11
C THR A 488 -21.66 -8.80 -10.51
N LEU A 489 -22.72 -8.00 -10.58
CA LEU A 489 -23.23 -7.47 -11.85
C LEU A 489 -22.32 -6.33 -12.34
N SER A 490 -22.15 -6.23 -13.64
CA SER A 490 -21.43 -5.13 -14.29
C SER A 490 -21.98 -3.74 -13.93
N ASP A 491 -23.23 -3.69 -13.48
CA ASP A 491 -23.92 -2.49 -13.00
C ASP A 491 -23.40 -1.96 -11.67
N ALA A 492 -22.65 -2.76 -10.89
CA ALA A 492 -22.09 -2.33 -9.60
C ALA A 492 -21.04 -1.21 -9.77
N ALA A 493 -20.26 -1.27 -10.85
CA ALA A 493 -19.26 -0.24 -11.20
C ALA A 493 -19.17 -0.10 -12.74
N PRO A 494 -20.11 0.61 -13.38
CA PRO A 494 -20.19 0.66 -14.85
C PRO A 494 -18.91 1.17 -15.51
N ILE A 495 -18.22 2.15 -14.91
CA ILE A 495 -16.96 2.67 -15.45
C ILE A 495 -15.90 1.57 -15.60
N LEU A 496 -15.86 0.61 -14.66
CA LEU A 496 -14.91 -0.50 -14.65
C LEU A 496 -15.33 -1.59 -15.64
N TRP A 497 -16.58 -2.02 -15.56
CA TRP A 497 -17.01 -3.27 -16.16
C TRP A 497 -17.70 -3.10 -17.52
N GLN A 498 -18.36 -1.96 -17.78
CA GLN A 498 -19.13 -1.70 -19.00
C GLN A 498 -18.46 -0.71 -19.96
N TYR A 499 -17.68 0.26 -19.42
CA TYR A 499 -17.24 1.43 -20.20
C TYR A 499 -15.74 1.50 -20.43
N GLY A 500 -15.03 0.41 -20.27
CA GLY A 500 -13.70 0.20 -20.84
C GLY A 500 -12.52 0.30 -19.87
N ALA A 501 -12.70 0.75 -18.61
CA ALA A 501 -11.57 0.80 -17.70
C ALA A 501 -10.95 -0.58 -17.47
N LEU A 502 -11.77 -1.61 -17.26
CA LEU A 502 -11.35 -3.00 -17.12
C LEU A 502 -11.98 -3.91 -18.18
N ALA A 503 -13.22 -3.69 -18.53
CA ALA A 503 -13.95 -4.51 -19.52
C ALA A 503 -15.03 -3.71 -20.22
N ARG A 504 -15.66 -4.34 -21.22
CA ARG A 504 -16.86 -3.84 -21.91
C ARG A 504 -17.95 -4.92 -21.89
N LEU A 505 -18.33 -5.32 -20.66
CA LEU A 505 -19.45 -6.23 -20.44
C LEU A 505 -20.77 -5.52 -20.73
N LYS A 506 -21.78 -6.30 -21.07
CA LYS A 506 -23.15 -5.79 -21.22
C LYS A 506 -23.74 -5.49 -19.84
N LYS A 507 -24.69 -4.58 -19.79
CA LYS A 507 -25.48 -4.30 -18.61
C LYS A 507 -26.16 -5.58 -18.10
N GLY A 508 -26.08 -5.86 -16.79
CA GLY A 508 -26.61 -7.06 -16.15
C GLY A 508 -25.78 -8.33 -16.34
N GLU A 509 -24.65 -8.28 -17.02
CA GLU A 509 -23.68 -9.38 -17.10
C GLU A 509 -22.89 -9.49 -15.81
N THR A 510 -22.56 -10.71 -15.34
CA THR A 510 -21.68 -10.89 -14.18
C THR A 510 -20.21 -10.79 -14.59
N ILE A 511 -19.35 -10.43 -13.62
CA ILE A 511 -17.90 -10.34 -13.84
C ILE A 511 -17.18 -11.68 -13.67
N ASP A 512 -17.90 -12.77 -13.41
CA ASP A 512 -17.34 -14.07 -13.01
C ASP A 512 -16.24 -14.58 -13.93
N ARG A 513 -16.41 -14.44 -15.24
CA ARG A 513 -15.40 -14.83 -16.23
C ARG A 513 -14.08 -14.04 -16.14
N LEU A 514 -14.10 -12.88 -15.48
CA LEU A 514 -12.91 -12.05 -15.27
C LEU A 514 -12.14 -12.45 -14.00
N LEU A 515 -12.69 -13.35 -13.19
CA LEU A 515 -12.10 -13.78 -11.91
C LEU A 515 -11.23 -15.04 -12.04
N VAL A 516 -11.27 -15.71 -13.19
CA VAL A 516 -10.57 -16.97 -13.48
C VAL A 516 -9.80 -16.88 -14.79
N GLY A 517 -9.05 -17.93 -15.16
CA GLY A 517 -8.37 -18.05 -16.44
C GLY A 517 -7.19 -17.08 -16.62
N GLY A 518 -6.69 -16.44 -15.55
CA GLY A 518 -5.58 -15.51 -15.60
C GLY A 518 -5.94 -14.06 -15.96
N TYR A 519 -7.22 -13.72 -16.08
CA TYR A 519 -7.61 -12.32 -16.34
C TYR A 519 -7.32 -11.41 -15.15
N SER A 520 -7.55 -11.89 -13.95
CA SER A 520 -7.21 -11.20 -12.71
C SER A 520 -6.30 -12.04 -11.82
N THR A 521 -5.66 -11.42 -10.85
CA THR A 521 -4.80 -12.08 -9.86
C THR A 521 -5.41 -11.97 -8.46
N ILE A 522 -4.99 -12.86 -7.56
CA ILE A 522 -5.25 -12.75 -6.14
C ILE A 522 -3.94 -13.03 -5.39
N SER A 523 -3.66 -12.27 -4.33
CA SER A 523 -2.30 -12.19 -3.80
C SER A 523 -2.16 -12.79 -2.40
N LEU A 524 -1.24 -13.75 -2.25
CA LEU A 524 -0.69 -14.16 -0.96
C LEU A 524 0.43 -13.18 -0.58
N GLY A 525 0.21 -12.37 0.45
CA GLY A 525 1.22 -11.50 1.04
C GLY A 525 2.02 -12.17 2.15
N TYR A 526 3.16 -11.62 2.49
CA TYR A 526 3.98 -12.09 3.61
C TYR A 526 4.71 -10.92 4.30
N ALA A 527 5.02 -11.11 5.59
CA ALA A 527 5.68 -10.10 6.42
C ALA A 527 6.69 -10.76 7.36
N GLY A 528 7.78 -10.05 7.67
CA GLY A 528 8.71 -10.43 8.72
C GLY A 528 9.62 -11.59 8.37
N LEU A 529 10.11 -11.67 7.12
CA LEU A 529 11.04 -12.74 6.73
C LEU A 529 12.34 -12.67 7.56
N TYR A 530 12.85 -11.46 7.84
CA TYR A 530 14.02 -11.25 8.66
C TYR A 530 13.83 -11.86 10.07
N GLU A 531 12.77 -11.48 10.78
CA GLU A 531 12.50 -11.93 12.14
C GLU A 531 12.26 -13.44 12.20
N CYS A 532 11.58 -14.01 11.20
CA CYS A 532 11.37 -15.45 11.05
C CYS A 532 12.72 -16.19 10.95
N VAL A 533 13.58 -15.76 10.04
CA VAL A 533 14.90 -16.37 9.83
C VAL A 533 15.79 -16.19 11.06
N LYS A 534 15.80 -14.97 11.63
CA LYS A 534 16.57 -14.65 12.82
C LYS A 534 16.21 -15.54 14.01
N TYR A 535 14.91 -15.76 14.25
CA TYR A 535 14.47 -16.64 15.32
C TYR A 535 14.84 -18.11 15.09
N MET A 536 14.64 -18.62 13.86
CA MET A 536 14.85 -20.04 13.55
C MET A 536 16.33 -20.43 13.44
N THR A 537 17.17 -19.51 12.96
CA THR A 537 18.58 -19.82 12.64
C THR A 537 19.60 -19.11 13.54
N GLY A 538 19.18 -18.07 14.27
CA GLY A 538 20.06 -17.16 15.00
C GLY A 538 20.75 -16.10 14.14
N HIS A 539 20.56 -16.14 12.81
CA HIS A 539 21.24 -15.30 11.82
C HIS A 539 20.26 -14.39 11.06
N SER A 540 20.75 -13.25 10.54
CA SER A 540 19.99 -12.47 9.56
C SER A 540 19.80 -13.27 8.27
N HIS A 541 18.72 -13.01 7.53
CA HIS A 541 18.54 -13.62 6.21
C HIS A 541 19.56 -13.13 5.17
N THR A 542 20.29 -12.04 5.45
CA THR A 542 21.41 -11.55 4.65
C THR A 542 22.70 -12.35 4.89
N GLU A 543 22.82 -13.02 6.03
CA GLU A 543 23.96 -13.83 6.38
C GLU A 543 23.92 -15.19 5.66
N LYS A 544 25.09 -15.74 5.36
CA LYS A 544 25.26 -17.00 4.62
C LYS A 544 24.48 -18.17 5.24
N GLU A 545 24.37 -18.18 6.55
CA GLU A 545 23.68 -19.21 7.35
C GLU A 545 22.16 -19.04 7.29
N GLY A 546 21.66 -17.80 7.18
CA GLY A 546 20.22 -17.49 7.15
C GLY A 546 19.61 -17.55 5.74
N THR A 547 20.37 -17.14 4.70
CA THR A 547 19.86 -17.05 3.33
C THR A 547 19.21 -18.33 2.81
N PRO A 548 19.76 -19.55 3.00
CA PRO A 548 19.14 -20.77 2.48
C PRO A 548 17.76 -21.05 3.07
N PHE A 549 17.56 -20.77 4.37
CA PHE A 549 16.27 -20.93 5.01
C PHE A 549 15.26 -19.88 4.50
N ALA A 550 15.67 -18.63 4.35
CA ALA A 550 14.85 -17.59 3.75
C ALA A 550 14.35 -17.99 2.35
N MET A 551 15.26 -18.47 1.50
CA MET A 551 14.92 -18.93 0.14
C MET A 551 13.95 -20.12 0.15
N ALA A 552 14.12 -21.07 1.09
CA ALA A 552 13.24 -22.22 1.23
C ALA A 552 11.82 -21.80 1.66
N VAL A 553 11.68 -20.82 2.57
CA VAL A 553 10.40 -20.24 2.99
C VAL A 553 9.69 -19.58 1.79
N MET A 554 10.41 -18.79 1.02
CA MET A 554 9.87 -18.11 -0.16
C MET A 554 9.45 -19.11 -1.24
N GLN A 555 10.26 -20.12 -1.50
CA GLN A 555 9.94 -21.17 -2.48
C GLN A 555 8.69 -21.94 -2.08
N ARG A 556 8.55 -22.31 -0.79
CA ARG A 556 7.35 -23.00 -0.31
C ARG A 556 6.07 -22.23 -0.53
N MET A 557 6.08 -20.88 -0.33
CA MET A 557 4.93 -20.02 -0.62
C MET A 557 4.60 -20.01 -2.11
N ASN A 558 5.61 -19.94 -2.98
CA ASN A 558 5.42 -20.00 -4.43
C ASN A 558 4.84 -21.33 -4.88
N ASP A 559 5.35 -22.45 -4.34
CA ASP A 559 4.86 -23.79 -4.67
C ASP A 559 3.38 -23.94 -4.31
N LYS A 560 2.97 -23.39 -3.15
CA LYS A 560 1.56 -23.38 -2.74
C LYS A 560 0.69 -22.51 -3.66
N CYS A 561 1.15 -21.33 -4.03
CA CYS A 561 0.41 -20.51 -5.01
C CYS A 561 0.24 -21.24 -6.35
N ALA A 562 1.26 -21.94 -6.83
CA ALA A 562 1.20 -22.74 -8.06
C ALA A 562 0.23 -23.93 -7.93
N GLU A 563 0.25 -24.63 -6.79
CA GLU A 563 -0.68 -25.74 -6.46
C GLU A 563 -2.14 -25.24 -6.47
N TRP A 564 -2.44 -24.15 -5.77
CA TRP A 564 -3.79 -23.58 -5.72
C TRP A 564 -4.28 -23.09 -7.08
N LYS A 565 -3.40 -22.45 -7.84
CA LYS A 565 -3.68 -22.02 -9.21
C LYS A 565 -4.02 -23.19 -10.12
N ALA A 566 -3.27 -24.27 -10.08
CA ALA A 566 -3.50 -25.47 -10.87
C ALA A 566 -4.84 -26.15 -10.51
N ALA A 567 -5.24 -26.09 -9.23
CA ALA A 567 -6.47 -26.72 -8.75
C ALA A 567 -7.75 -25.92 -9.09
N SER A 568 -7.66 -24.59 -9.18
CA SER A 568 -8.86 -23.71 -9.24
C SER A 568 -8.94 -22.82 -10.47
N ASP A 569 -7.88 -22.73 -11.28
CA ASP A 569 -7.72 -21.75 -12.37
C ASP A 569 -7.81 -20.26 -11.91
N ILE A 570 -7.64 -20.01 -10.61
CA ILE A 570 -7.51 -18.67 -10.02
C ILE A 570 -6.02 -18.31 -9.95
N ASP A 571 -5.64 -17.13 -10.42
CA ASP A 571 -4.23 -16.73 -10.48
C ASP A 571 -3.69 -16.24 -9.12
N PHE A 572 -3.45 -17.19 -8.20
CA PHE A 572 -2.72 -16.95 -6.96
C PHE A 572 -1.28 -16.57 -7.24
N SER A 573 -0.77 -15.56 -6.55
CA SER A 573 0.59 -15.05 -6.75
C SER A 573 1.18 -14.55 -5.45
N LEU A 574 2.46 -14.85 -5.21
CA LEU A 574 3.18 -14.38 -4.02
C LEU A 574 3.53 -12.90 -4.17
N TYR A 575 3.22 -12.13 -3.14
CA TYR A 575 3.27 -10.68 -3.13
C TYR A 575 4.04 -10.12 -1.94
N GLY A 576 5.10 -9.36 -2.20
CA GLY A 576 5.77 -8.53 -1.19
C GLY A 576 4.88 -7.36 -0.78
N THR A 577 3.91 -7.64 0.07
CA THR A 577 2.80 -6.74 0.42
C THR A 577 3.29 -5.39 0.97
N PRO A 578 2.70 -4.26 0.58
CA PRO A 578 2.84 -3.01 1.32
C PRO A 578 2.12 -3.17 2.67
N LEU A 579 2.87 -3.01 3.75
CA LEU A 579 2.38 -3.22 5.11
C LEU A 579 2.36 -1.89 5.86
N GLU A 580 1.35 -1.07 5.67
CA GLU A 580 1.24 0.25 6.29
C GLU A 580 1.19 0.15 7.83
N SER A 581 0.01 -0.07 8.38
CA SER A 581 -0.19 -0.27 9.81
C SER A 581 0.00 -1.73 10.26
N THR A 582 0.04 -2.67 9.30
CA THR A 582 0.10 -4.11 9.59
C THR A 582 1.41 -4.53 10.26
N THR A 583 2.55 -3.89 9.94
CA THR A 583 3.83 -4.16 10.62
C THR A 583 3.75 -3.86 12.11
N TYR A 584 3.09 -2.76 12.49
CA TYR A 584 2.84 -2.38 13.87
C TYR A 584 1.83 -3.31 14.55
N LYS A 585 0.72 -3.64 13.88
CA LYS A 585 -0.27 -4.61 14.37
C LYS A 585 0.39 -5.96 14.67
N PHE A 586 1.15 -6.50 13.73
CA PHE A 586 1.82 -7.79 13.90
C PHE A 586 2.85 -7.74 15.04
N ALA A 587 3.66 -6.68 15.14
CA ALA A 587 4.59 -6.53 16.26
C ALA A 587 3.87 -6.59 17.62
N LYS A 588 2.76 -5.86 17.78
CA LYS A 588 1.94 -5.89 19.00
C LYS A 588 1.36 -7.28 19.30
N CYS A 589 0.86 -7.97 18.27
CA CYS A 589 0.32 -9.31 18.44
C CYS A 589 1.42 -10.30 18.87
N LEU A 590 2.60 -10.22 18.27
CA LEU A 590 3.74 -11.05 18.63
C LEU A 590 4.20 -10.79 20.06
N GLN A 591 4.33 -9.52 20.47
CA GLN A 591 4.69 -9.14 21.83
C GLN A 591 3.67 -9.65 22.86
N ARG A 592 2.38 -9.54 22.57
CA ARG A 592 1.30 -10.05 23.43
C ARG A 592 1.35 -11.57 23.58
N ARG A 593 1.66 -12.32 22.50
CA ARG A 593 1.65 -13.79 22.49
C ARG A 593 2.93 -14.43 23.00
N PHE A 594 4.07 -13.83 22.73
CA PHE A 594 5.39 -14.43 22.95
C PHE A 594 6.32 -13.61 23.83
N GLY A 595 5.89 -12.39 24.24
CA GLY A 595 6.73 -11.47 25.01
C GLY A 595 7.78 -10.76 24.14
N ILE A 596 8.74 -10.13 24.81
CA ILE A 596 9.83 -9.38 24.18
C ILE A 596 11.03 -10.34 23.97
N ILE A 597 11.38 -10.56 22.70
CA ILE A 597 12.53 -11.39 22.30
C ILE A 597 13.49 -10.46 21.53
N PRO A 598 14.74 -10.26 22.04
CA PRO A 598 15.70 -9.36 21.40
C PRO A 598 15.99 -9.72 19.94
N GLY A 599 15.92 -8.71 19.06
CA GLY A 599 16.13 -8.84 17.63
C GLY A 599 14.98 -9.54 16.85
N VAL A 600 13.86 -9.85 17.51
CA VAL A 600 12.69 -10.52 16.89
C VAL A 600 11.39 -9.79 17.21
N THR A 601 11.09 -9.52 18.49
CA THR A 601 9.83 -8.84 18.91
C THR A 601 10.07 -7.60 19.76
N ASP A 602 11.27 -7.15 19.87
CA ASP A 602 11.68 -6.00 20.71
C ASP A 602 11.41 -4.62 20.10
N LYS A 603 11.00 -4.60 18.82
CA LYS A 603 10.61 -3.37 18.13
C LYS A 603 9.09 -3.21 18.02
N GLY A 604 8.62 -1.95 17.89
CA GLY A 604 7.21 -1.64 17.60
C GLY A 604 6.78 -1.96 16.17
N TYR A 605 7.64 -2.57 15.38
CA TYR A 605 7.40 -2.97 13.99
C TYR A 605 8.07 -4.31 13.68
N ILE A 606 7.66 -4.96 12.60
CA ILE A 606 8.38 -6.06 11.95
C ILE A 606 8.82 -5.65 10.56
N THR A 607 9.81 -6.35 10.01
CA THR A 607 10.32 -6.07 8.67
C THR A 607 9.25 -6.29 7.61
N ASN A 608 9.13 -5.34 6.67
CA ASN A 608 8.23 -5.45 5.55
C ASN A 608 8.72 -6.52 4.58
N SER A 609 7.88 -7.54 4.30
CA SER A 609 8.16 -8.63 3.35
C SER A 609 9.59 -9.21 3.48
N TYR A 610 10.39 -9.15 2.41
CA TYR A 610 11.75 -9.73 2.31
C TYR A 610 12.89 -8.73 2.57
N HIS A 611 12.56 -7.46 2.84
CA HIS A 611 13.58 -6.43 2.92
C HIS A 611 14.68 -6.72 3.94
N VAL A 612 15.88 -6.23 3.67
CA VAL A 612 16.94 -6.13 4.67
C VAL A 612 16.41 -5.29 5.83
N HIS A 613 16.69 -5.72 7.06
CA HIS A 613 16.22 -5.00 8.25
C HIS A 613 16.74 -3.55 8.22
N VAL A 614 15.87 -2.61 8.54
CA VAL A 614 16.14 -1.17 8.33
C VAL A 614 17.34 -0.63 9.10
N SER A 615 17.74 -1.28 10.18
CA SER A 615 18.93 -0.93 10.99
C SER A 615 20.20 -1.70 10.59
N GLU A 616 20.12 -2.59 9.59
CA GLU A 616 21.28 -3.36 9.14
C GLU A 616 22.17 -2.51 8.22
N GLU A 617 23.43 -2.36 8.59
CA GLU A 617 24.42 -1.63 7.80
C GLU A 617 24.80 -2.45 6.56
N ILE A 618 24.35 -2.02 5.41
CA ILE A 618 24.63 -2.61 4.09
C ILE A 618 24.72 -1.49 3.05
N ASP A 619 25.63 -1.60 2.09
CA ASP A 619 25.66 -0.62 1.02
C ASP A 619 24.52 -0.85 -0.01
N ALA A 620 24.23 0.20 -0.80
CA ALA A 620 23.12 0.20 -1.76
C ALA A 620 23.24 -0.93 -2.80
N PHE A 621 24.44 -1.22 -3.27
CA PHE A 621 24.64 -2.20 -4.34
C PHE A 621 24.50 -3.63 -3.83
N ASP A 622 25.06 -3.94 -2.67
CA ASP A 622 24.91 -5.23 -2.02
C ASP A 622 23.46 -5.47 -1.59
N LYS A 623 22.78 -4.45 -1.06
CA LYS A 623 21.35 -4.52 -0.74
C LYS A 623 20.50 -4.83 -1.97
N LEU A 624 20.67 -4.09 -3.06
CA LEU A 624 19.89 -4.29 -4.29
C LEU A 624 20.17 -5.66 -4.92
N LYS A 625 21.43 -6.11 -4.88
CA LYS A 625 21.80 -7.44 -5.36
C LYS A 625 21.16 -8.54 -4.54
N PHE A 626 21.20 -8.42 -3.22
CA PHE A 626 20.58 -9.36 -2.29
C PHE A 626 19.06 -9.41 -2.46
N GLU A 627 18.40 -8.27 -2.41
CA GLU A 627 16.94 -8.18 -2.53
C GLU A 627 16.42 -8.58 -3.91
N GLY A 628 17.24 -8.44 -4.97
CA GLY A 628 16.91 -8.89 -6.32
C GLY A 628 16.57 -10.39 -6.40
N MET A 629 17.18 -11.24 -5.57
CA MET A 629 16.87 -12.66 -5.50
C MET A 629 15.44 -12.92 -5.00
N PHE A 630 14.96 -12.10 -4.08
CA PHE A 630 13.61 -12.22 -3.50
C PHE A 630 12.54 -11.62 -4.40
N GLN A 631 12.88 -10.61 -5.21
CA GLN A 631 11.96 -10.11 -6.23
C GLN A 631 11.59 -11.17 -7.27
N GLN A 632 12.55 -12.02 -7.64
CA GLN A 632 12.29 -13.19 -8.51
C GLN A 632 11.28 -14.15 -7.91
N LEU A 633 11.30 -14.31 -6.58
CA LEU A 633 10.40 -15.17 -5.83
C LEU A 633 9.09 -14.49 -5.40
N SER A 634 8.87 -13.24 -5.79
CA SER A 634 7.64 -12.48 -5.52
C SER A 634 6.97 -12.03 -6.82
N PRO A 635 6.50 -12.96 -7.68
CA PRO A 635 5.97 -12.64 -9.00
C PRO A 635 4.70 -11.76 -8.97
N GLY A 636 3.95 -11.79 -7.88
CA GLY A 636 2.77 -10.95 -7.65
C GLY A 636 3.09 -9.52 -7.27
N GLY A 637 4.37 -9.21 -7.09
CA GLY A 637 4.84 -7.85 -6.87
C GLY A 637 5.88 -7.72 -5.76
N ALA A 638 6.82 -6.84 -6.00
CA ALA A 638 7.89 -6.50 -5.08
C ALA A 638 8.48 -5.14 -5.46
N ILE A 639 9.06 -4.45 -4.49
CA ILE A 639 9.85 -3.23 -4.68
C ILE A 639 10.96 -3.23 -3.64
N SER A 640 12.12 -2.73 -4.02
CA SER A 640 13.22 -2.47 -3.09
C SER A 640 13.49 -0.99 -2.96
N TYR A 641 14.03 -0.56 -1.85
CA TYR A 641 14.35 0.84 -1.62
C TYR A 641 15.74 1.03 -1.02
N VAL A 642 16.36 2.14 -1.38
CA VAL A 642 17.67 2.56 -0.92
C VAL A 642 17.51 3.88 -0.17
N GLU A 643 17.87 3.89 1.12
CA GLU A 643 17.94 5.13 1.90
C GLU A 643 19.20 5.90 1.52
N VAL A 644 19.02 7.13 1.05
CA VAL A 644 20.13 7.98 0.60
C VAL A 644 20.11 9.33 1.32
N PRO A 645 21.30 9.96 1.50
CA PRO A 645 21.37 11.32 2.01
C PRO A 645 20.83 12.33 0.98
N ASN A 646 20.98 13.62 1.23
CA ASN A 646 20.72 14.63 0.21
C ASN A 646 21.66 14.44 -0.98
N MET A 647 21.08 14.09 -2.14
CA MET A 647 21.81 13.76 -3.37
C MET A 647 21.77 14.88 -4.43
N GLN A 648 21.21 16.07 -4.10
CA GLN A 648 21.02 17.13 -5.09
C GLN A 648 22.34 17.60 -5.72
N ASP A 649 23.44 17.55 -4.97
CA ASP A 649 24.76 17.94 -5.43
C ASP A 649 25.59 16.77 -6.02
N ASN A 650 25.04 15.53 -5.98
CA ASN A 650 25.73 14.33 -6.47
C ASN A 650 24.85 13.47 -7.38
N LEU A 651 24.37 14.07 -8.46
CA LEU A 651 23.52 13.38 -9.44
C LEU A 651 24.22 12.20 -10.14
N LYS A 652 25.55 12.23 -10.22
CA LYS A 652 26.32 11.11 -10.80
C LYS A 652 26.14 9.83 -9.99
N ALA A 653 26.11 9.92 -8.66
CA ALA A 653 25.85 8.77 -7.80
C ALA A 653 24.43 8.25 -8.00
N VAL A 654 23.42 9.13 -8.09
CA VAL A 654 22.04 8.74 -8.40
C VAL A 654 21.96 7.96 -9.71
N ILE A 655 22.56 8.49 -10.79
CA ILE A 655 22.59 7.83 -12.11
C ILE A 655 23.31 6.48 -12.01
N ARG A 656 24.39 6.37 -11.23
CA ARG A 656 25.10 5.10 -11.05
C ARG A 656 24.22 4.04 -10.36
N VAL A 657 23.44 4.44 -9.37
CA VAL A 657 22.44 3.54 -8.73
C VAL A 657 21.36 3.15 -9.73
N MET A 658 20.86 4.08 -10.57
CA MET A 658 19.88 3.77 -11.61
C MET A 658 20.43 2.76 -12.64
N GLN A 659 21.67 2.91 -13.08
CA GLN A 659 22.33 1.94 -13.95
C GLN A 659 22.48 0.57 -13.29
N TYR A 660 22.79 0.54 -12.00
CA TYR A 660 22.85 -0.70 -11.23
C TYR A 660 21.47 -1.37 -11.09
N ILE A 661 20.41 -0.59 -10.87
CA ILE A 661 19.03 -1.09 -10.87
C ILE A 661 18.71 -1.74 -12.21
N TYR A 662 19.02 -1.08 -13.33
CA TYR A 662 18.79 -1.61 -14.67
C TYR A 662 19.41 -3.00 -14.89
N ASP A 663 20.62 -3.21 -14.37
CA ASP A 663 21.37 -4.46 -14.56
C ASP A 663 21.01 -5.57 -13.56
N ASN A 664 20.53 -5.25 -12.36
CA ASN A 664 20.51 -6.21 -11.25
C ASN A 664 19.16 -6.45 -10.59
N ILE A 665 18.21 -5.51 -10.64
CA ILE A 665 16.96 -5.64 -9.92
C ILE A 665 15.77 -5.11 -10.75
N MET A 666 14.61 -5.75 -10.63
CA MET A 666 13.45 -5.43 -11.46
C MET A 666 12.83 -4.07 -11.10
N TYR A 667 12.67 -3.78 -9.80
CA TYR A 667 11.96 -2.58 -9.35
C TYR A 667 12.57 -2.03 -8.06
N ALA A 668 12.98 -0.78 -8.09
CA ALA A 668 13.55 -0.10 -6.92
C ALA A 668 13.24 1.40 -6.88
N GLU A 669 13.32 1.97 -5.68
CA GLU A 669 13.17 3.40 -5.41
C GLU A 669 14.33 3.93 -4.55
N LEU A 670 14.59 5.24 -4.63
CA LEU A 670 15.55 5.95 -3.79
C LEU A 670 14.80 6.85 -2.81
N ASN A 671 15.06 6.66 -1.52
CA ASN A 671 14.46 7.44 -0.44
C ASN A 671 15.38 8.59 -0.06
N THR A 672 15.16 9.76 -0.61
CA THR A 672 15.82 11.01 -0.19
C THR A 672 15.00 11.67 0.92
N LYS A 673 15.48 12.79 1.45
CA LYS A 673 14.76 13.60 2.42
C LYS A 673 14.30 14.90 1.75
N SER A 674 13.03 15.20 1.85
CA SER A 674 12.40 16.38 1.22
C SER A 674 11.39 16.99 2.19
N ASP A 675 11.91 17.55 3.29
CA ASP A 675 11.10 18.14 4.35
C ASP A 675 11.26 19.66 4.40
N TYR A 676 10.23 20.33 4.92
CA TYR A 676 10.23 21.79 5.08
C TYR A 676 9.53 22.19 6.39
N CYS A 677 10.14 23.09 7.14
CA CYS A 677 9.53 23.70 8.31
C CYS A 677 8.97 25.07 7.97
N GLN A 678 7.66 25.24 8.07
CA GLN A 678 6.98 26.51 7.75
C GLN A 678 7.26 27.62 8.79
N VAL A 679 7.71 27.27 9.99
CA VAL A 679 8.00 28.25 11.08
C VAL A 679 9.29 29.01 10.81
N CYS A 680 10.35 28.32 10.37
CA CYS A 680 11.67 28.91 10.23
C CYS A 680 12.25 28.88 8.82
N GLY A 681 11.53 28.26 7.84
CA GLY A 681 12.01 28.11 6.47
C GLY A 681 13.10 27.05 6.29
N TYR A 682 13.32 26.16 7.27
CA TYR A 682 14.28 25.09 7.13
C TYR A 682 13.87 24.12 6.03
N ASP A 683 14.77 23.91 5.06
CA ASP A 683 14.64 22.93 3.97
C ASP A 683 15.70 21.84 4.18
N GLY A 684 15.27 20.64 4.53
CA GLY A 684 16.16 19.54 4.88
C GLY A 684 15.44 18.45 5.65
N GLU A 685 16.18 17.60 6.36
CA GLU A 685 15.62 16.49 7.12
C GLU A 685 15.09 16.95 8.49
N ILE A 686 13.77 16.83 8.71
CA ILE A 686 13.14 16.95 10.02
C ILE A 686 13.39 15.64 10.79
N LYS A 687 13.79 15.78 12.07
CA LYS A 687 14.22 14.67 12.91
C LYS A 687 13.09 14.08 13.73
N ILE A 688 13.25 12.81 14.11
CA ILE A 688 12.38 12.13 15.07
C ILE A 688 13.12 12.11 16.41
N VAL A 689 12.49 12.66 17.44
CA VAL A 689 13.03 12.74 18.82
C VAL A 689 12.09 12.04 19.78
N GLU A 690 12.61 11.63 20.94
CA GLU A 690 11.80 11.03 22.00
C GLU A 690 11.35 12.13 22.98
N ASP A 691 10.06 12.14 23.32
CA ASP A 691 9.42 13.05 24.26
C ASP A 691 8.40 12.28 25.12
N ASP A 692 8.65 12.19 26.42
CA ASP A 692 7.82 11.42 27.37
C ASP A 692 7.45 9.99 26.91
N GLY A 693 8.43 9.28 26.32
CA GLY A 693 8.26 7.92 25.85
C GLY A 693 7.45 7.80 24.53
N LYS A 694 7.22 8.92 23.84
CA LYS A 694 6.62 8.97 22.49
C LYS A 694 7.61 9.53 21.49
N LEU A 695 7.55 9.03 20.27
CA LEU A 695 8.32 9.56 19.16
C LEU A 695 7.56 10.72 18.52
N VAL A 696 8.21 11.87 18.39
CA VAL A 696 7.65 13.09 17.80
C VAL A 696 8.60 13.67 16.75
N TRP A 697 8.04 14.36 15.76
CA TRP A 697 8.80 15.06 14.75
C TRP A 697 9.23 16.43 15.26
N GLU A 698 10.50 16.80 15.05
CA GLU A 698 11.08 18.07 15.51
C GLU A 698 11.96 18.69 14.43
N CYS A 699 11.75 19.96 14.16
CA CYS A 699 12.62 20.73 13.29
C CYS A 699 13.98 20.96 13.97
N PRO A 700 15.10 20.53 13.37
CA PRO A 700 16.43 20.67 14.00
C PRO A 700 16.91 22.12 14.09
N ASN A 701 16.30 23.05 13.34
CA ASN A 701 16.68 24.46 13.32
C ASN A 701 15.95 25.31 14.38
N CYS A 702 14.66 25.08 14.60
CA CYS A 702 13.85 25.93 15.48
C CYS A 702 13.11 25.18 16.59
N GLY A 703 13.22 23.84 16.66
CA GLY A 703 12.54 23.04 17.67
C GLY A 703 11.01 22.92 17.47
N ASN A 704 10.47 23.35 16.32
CA ASN A 704 9.04 23.21 16.04
C ASN A 704 8.65 21.73 16.03
N ARG A 705 7.54 21.39 16.74
CA ARG A 705 6.95 20.05 16.82
C ARG A 705 5.51 19.99 16.33
N ASP A 706 4.98 21.12 15.88
CA ASP A 706 3.64 21.21 15.30
C ASP A 706 3.65 20.65 13.89
N GLN A 707 3.09 19.45 13.70
CA GLN A 707 3.06 18.76 12.42
C GLN A 707 2.25 19.52 11.35
N GLU A 708 1.28 20.34 11.74
CA GLU A 708 0.52 21.17 10.79
C GLU A 708 1.40 22.29 10.18
N LYS A 709 2.50 22.62 10.83
CA LYS A 709 3.49 23.62 10.37
C LYS A 709 4.78 23.00 9.84
N MET A 710 4.72 21.72 9.47
CA MET A 710 5.81 20.99 8.83
C MET A 710 5.27 20.24 7.60
N ASN A 711 6.09 20.18 6.58
CA ASN A 711 5.88 19.27 5.46
C ASN A 711 6.94 18.18 5.54
N VAL A 712 6.58 17.03 6.07
CA VAL A 712 7.46 15.86 6.18
C VAL A 712 7.01 14.84 5.17
N ALA A 713 7.91 14.43 4.29
CA ALA A 713 7.64 13.40 3.29
C ALA A 713 8.55 12.19 3.53
N ARG A 714 7.95 11.02 3.66
CA ARG A 714 8.67 9.73 3.81
C ARG A 714 8.06 8.66 2.95
N ARG A 715 8.91 7.85 2.35
CA ARG A 715 8.46 6.62 1.71
C ARG A 715 8.03 5.61 2.74
N THR A 716 6.81 5.14 2.58
CA THR A 716 6.25 4.07 3.38
C THR A 716 5.58 3.09 2.42
N CYS A 717 6.12 1.88 2.37
CA CYS A 717 5.50 0.79 1.58
C CYS A 717 5.32 1.08 0.08
N GLY A 718 6.18 1.91 -0.53
CA GLY A 718 6.16 2.18 -1.98
C GLY A 718 5.35 3.40 -2.41
N TYR A 719 4.84 4.20 -1.47
CA TYR A 719 4.25 5.53 -1.72
C TYR A 719 4.74 6.55 -0.69
N ILE A 720 4.47 7.81 -0.92
CA ILE A 720 4.87 8.90 -0.03
C ILE A 720 3.76 9.16 0.97
N GLY A 721 4.07 8.99 2.27
CA GLY A 721 3.25 9.46 3.38
C GLY A 721 3.69 10.86 3.80
N THR A 722 2.74 11.71 4.20
CA THR A 722 3.03 13.13 4.42
C THR A 722 2.63 13.68 5.78
N GLN A 723 1.77 13.02 6.57
CA GLN A 723 1.24 13.63 7.79
C GLN A 723 1.11 12.70 9.00
N PHE A 724 0.44 11.57 8.87
CA PHE A 724 0.04 10.76 10.02
C PHE A 724 0.73 9.38 10.00
N TRP A 725 1.56 9.10 11.01
CA TRP A 725 2.21 7.80 11.18
C TRP A 725 2.00 7.26 12.58
N ASN A 726 1.70 5.95 12.70
CA ASN A 726 1.69 5.29 13.99
C ASN A 726 3.10 5.21 14.60
N GLN A 727 3.17 4.96 15.91
CA GLN A 727 4.44 4.94 16.64
C GLN A 727 5.41 3.88 16.13
N GLY A 728 4.93 2.71 15.73
CA GLY A 728 5.79 1.66 15.16
C GLY A 728 6.38 2.07 13.80
N ARG A 729 5.60 2.74 12.96
CA ARG A 729 6.12 3.28 11.68
C ARG A 729 7.10 4.43 11.92
N THR A 730 6.83 5.27 12.90
CA THR A 730 7.75 6.37 13.28
C THR A 730 9.07 5.80 13.82
N GLU A 731 9.02 4.73 14.63
CA GLU A 731 10.20 4.02 15.10
C GLU A 731 10.99 3.40 13.94
N GLU A 732 10.32 2.72 13.03
CA GLU A 732 10.95 2.13 11.83
C GLU A 732 11.66 3.18 10.97
N ILE A 733 11.02 4.35 10.73
CA ILE A 733 11.63 5.46 9.98
C ILE A 733 12.86 6.03 10.71
N ARG A 734 12.80 6.15 12.04
CA ARG A 734 13.94 6.60 12.86
C ARG A 734 15.13 5.64 12.78
N ASP A 735 14.85 4.36 12.78
CA ASP A 735 15.86 3.29 12.82
C ASP A 735 16.53 3.03 11.46
N ARG A 736 16.06 3.66 10.37
CA ARG A 736 16.63 3.49 9.03
C ARG A 736 18.06 3.99 8.94
N VAL A 737 18.95 3.14 8.45
CA VAL A 737 20.34 3.51 8.13
C VAL A 737 20.46 3.95 6.67
N LEU A 738 21.47 4.80 6.38
CA LEU A 738 21.80 5.20 5.02
C LEU A 738 22.59 4.09 4.32
N HIS A 739 22.34 3.93 3.04
CA HIS A 739 23.00 2.91 2.20
C HIS A 739 24.04 3.51 1.24
N LEU A 740 24.14 4.85 1.15
CA LEU A 740 25.14 5.58 0.37
C LEU A 740 25.89 6.58 1.24
#